data_d74800cde0ed6c4c8dcf093f3c87cde1
#
_entry.id   d74800cde0ed6c4c8dcf093f3c87cde1
#
_cell.length_a   1.000
_cell.length_b   1.000
_cell.length_c   1.000
_cell.angle_alpha   90.00
_cell.angle_beta   90.00
_cell.angle_gamma   90.00
#
_symmetry.space_group_name_H-M   'P 1'
#
loop_
_entity.id
_entity.type
_entity.pdbx_description
1 polymer ?
#
loop_
_entity_poly.entity_id
_entity_poly.type
_entity_poly.pdbx_seq_one_letter_code
_entity_poly.pdbx_strand_id
1 'polypeptide(L)'
;VAKYLEKSMLEQYHQHVAQRSALEIPPLPLDAKQTYELCELLKNPPIGEEVEPSQTETLLHLLRDRVPPGVDPAAYVKAGFLTAIAKEEITSPLISPIEAVELLGTMVGGYNVQSLIELLQLPTVSLSSSETPLVMGGQGKEPIAACAAIALSKTLLVYDAFHDILELSKTNPFAKRVVDSWAEAEWFTTRPTLPEFINVTVFKVPGETNTDDLSPAVHATTRPDIPLHALTMLESRIPRALQTIAELKKKGYPVAYVGDVVGTGSSRKSAINSVLWHMGHDIPYVPNKRAGGYILGSTIAPIFFNTAEDAGALPIQCDVTKMETGMVITIYPYKGDITNEDGEVISTFTLKPDTILDEVRAGGRIPLLIGRTLTDKTRQALGLEPSTVFIRPQQPADTGKGYTLAQKMVGQACGLPGVRPGLSCEPLMTTVGSQDTTGPMTRDELKELACLGFSADLVMQSFCHTVAYPKPVDIKTHQELPGFFASRGGVALRTGDGIIHSWLNRMLLPDTVGTGGDSHTRFPLGISFPAGSGLVAFAAALGVMPLDMPESVLVRFKGELQPGITLRDIVNAIPYIAIQKGLLTAEKQNKKNVFAGRILEIEGLPDLKVEQAFELTDATAERSCTGCTIKLSVETVSEYLRSNVVLLKNMVARGYQDARTIMRRLIKMEEWLANPVLMEADPNAEYAEVIEIDLNEITEPIVAAPNDPDNVKLLSEVANDFVQEVFVGSCMTNIGHYRATAKVLEGAGVVKTRLWICPPTRMDEYQLKKEGVYGIFDAANARTEMPGCSLCMGNQARVADGTTVFSTSTRNFNNRMGQDARVYLGSAELAAVCALLGRIPTVQEYMDIVANRIYPFADDLYQYLNFDQIQGFEDEGRVISVEDMRRIEDILGMPTGAGR
;
A
#
# COMPACT_ATOMS: atom_id res chain seq x y z
N VAL A 1 33.55 -39.75 17.33
CA VAL A 1 32.89 -38.75 16.52
C VAL A 1 31.55 -38.44 17.20
N ALA A 2 31.49 -37.31 17.91
CA ALA A 2 30.36 -36.89 18.71
C ALA A 2 29.14 -36.69 17.81
N LYS A 3 28.05 -37.42 18.06
CA LYS A 3 26.71 -37.07 17.66
C LYS A 3 26.36 -35.71 18.28
N TYR A 4 26.43 -34.63 17.51
CA TYR A 4 25.62 -33.47 17.80
C TYR A 4 24.19 -33.95 17.57
N LEU A 5 23.46 -34.19 18.66
CA LEU A 5 22.03 -34.38 18.67
C LEU A 5 21.46 -33.06 18.19
N GLU A 6 20.99 -33.00 16.93
CA GLU A 6 20.03 -31.95 16.51
C GLU A 6 18.87 -32.06 17.47
N LYS A 7 18.56 -30.97 18.16
CA LYS A 7 17.36 -30.88 19.01
C LYS A 7 16.16 -31.18 18.14
N SER A 8 15.20 -31.96 18.68
CA SER A 8 13.97 -32.22 17.96
C SER A 8 13.22 -30.90 17.65
N MET A 9 12.42 -30.86 16.59
CA MET A 9 11.61 -29.70 16.23
C MET A 9 10.79 -29.18 17.44
N LEU A 10 10.17 -30.06 18.19
CA LEU A 10 9.40 -29.72 19.40
C LEU A 10 10.25 -29.05 20.47
N GLU A 11 11.48 -29.55 20.72
CA GLU A 11 12.38 -28.90 21.68
C GLU A 11 12.80 -27.50 21.25
N GLN A 12 13.09 -27.31 19.97
CA GLN A 12 13.41 -26.00 19.40
C GLN A 12 12.21 -25.06 19.50
N TYR A 13 11.02 -25.56 19.15
CA TYR A 13 9.79 -24.79 19.25
C TYR A 13 9.47 -24.39 20.70
N HIS A 14 9.57 -25.30 21.66
CA HIS A 14 9.36 -25.00 23.08
C HIS A 14 10.36 -23.96 23.62
N GLN A 15 11.63 -24.02 23.19
CA GLN A 15 12.59 -22.98 23.56
C GLN A 15 12.20 -21.62 22.97
N HIS A 16 11.74 -21.59 21.72
CA HIS A 16 11.24 -20.38 21.09
C HIS A 16 9.99 -19.84 21.80
N VAL A 17 9.05 -20.72 22.17
CA VAL A 17 7.88 -20.36 22.99
C VAL A 17 8.31 -19.69 24.30
N ALA A 18 9.28 -20.26 25.02
CA ALA A 18 9.75 -19.70 26.29
C ALA A 18 10.40 -18.32 26.10
N GLN A 19 11.18 -18.12 25.04
CA GLN A 19 11.77 -16.81 24.73
C GLN A 19 10.72 -15.75 24.45
N ARG A 20 9.67 -16.09 23.67
CA ARG A 20 8.61 -15.15 23.30
C ARG A 20 7.66 -14.89 24.48
N SER A 21 7.39 -15.90 25.28
CA SER A 21 6.55 -15.77 26.49
C SER A 21 7.15 -14.81 27.52
N ALA A 22 8.49 -14.72 27.59
CA ALA A 22 9.17 -13.71 28.41
C ALA A 22 8.86 -12.26 27.99
N LEU A 23 8.39 -12.06 26.75
CA LEU A 23 7.95 -10.79 26.19
C LEU A 23 6.39 -10.69 26.16
N GLU A 24 5.68 -11.66 26.72
CA GLU A 24 4.21 -11.76 26.69
C GLU A 24 3.62 -11.79 25.27
N ILE A 25 4.36 -12.37 24.31
CA ILE A 25 3.92 -12.50 22.92
C ILE A 25 3.97 -13.96 22.44
N PRO A 26 3.13 -14.36 21.49
CA PRO A 26 3.12 -15.73 20.97
C PRO A 26 4.41 -16.05 20.17
N PRO A 27 4.73 -17.36 20.05
CA PRO A 27 5.80 -17.79 19.17
C PRO A 27 5.52 -17.41 17.71
N LEU A 28 6.55 -17.40 16.88
CA LEU A 28 6.37 -17.23 15.43
C LEU A 28 5.56 -18.41 14.86
N PRO A 29 4.83 -18.20 13.75
CA PRO A 29 4.22 -19.29 13.01
C PRO A 29 5.26 -20.32 12.56
N LEU A 30 4.84 -21.56 12.33
CA LEU A 30 5.70 -22.63 11.84
C LEU A 30 6.15 -22.34 10.40
N ASP A 31 7.42 -22.57 10.14
CA ASP A 31 7.95 -22.55 8.78
C ASP A 31 7.70 -23.89 8.06
N ALA A 32 8.07 -23.96 6.77
CA ALA A 32 7.86 -25.15 5.95
C ALA A 32 8.60 -26.39 6.49
N LYS A 33 9.83 -26.21 7.01
CA LYS A 33 10.61 -27.31 7.59
C LYS A 33 9.97 -27.84 8.88
N GLN A 34 9.60 -26.94 9.77
CA GLN A 34 8.92 -27.28 11.02
C GLN A 34 7.58 -27.95 10.75
N THR A 35 6.84 -27.46 9.76
CA THR A 35 5.55 -28.07 9.34
C THR A 35 5.75 -29.45 8.76
N TYR A 36 6.78 -29.67 7.97
CA TYR A 36 7.12 -31.00 7.46
C TYR A 36 7.46 -31.97 8.61
N GLU A 37 8.33 -31.56 9.53
CA GLU A 37 8.69 -32.38 10.70
C GLU A 37 7.48 -32.69 11.60
N LEU A 38 6.56 -31.71 11.75
CA LEU A 38 5.30 -31.91 12.45
C LEU A 38 4.40 -32.94 11.74
N CYS A 39 4.34 -32.92 10.41
CA CYS A 39 3.59 -33.92 9.63
C CYS A 39 4.14 -35.33 9.82
N GLU A 40 5.48 -35.48 9.89
CA GLU A 40 6.11 -36.76 10.18
C GLU A 40 5.79 -37.27 11.60
N LEU A 41 5.74 -36.38 12.59
CA LEU A 41 5.29 -36.71 13.94
C LEU A 41 3.80 -37.12 13.99
N LEU A 42 2.95 -36.50 13.19
CA LEU A 42 1.53 -36.86 13.10
C LEU A 42 1.28 -38.19 12.41
N LYS A 43 2.17 -38.63 11.50
CA LYS A 43 2.15 -39.98 10.92
C LYS A 43 2.57 -41.04 11.93
N ASN A 44 3.61 -40.74 12.72
CA ASN A 44 4.23 -41.66 13.65
C ASN A 44 4.39 -40.95 15.02
N PRO A 45 3.29 -40.74 15.76
CA PRO A 45 3.37 -40.08 17.05
C PRO A 45 4.24 -40.89 18.01
N PRO A 46 4.98 -40.24 18.90
CA PRO A 46 5.80 -40.92 19.86
C PRO A 46 4.94 -41.88 20.72
N ILE A 47 5.27 -43.16 20.68
CA ILE A 47 4.58 -44.22 21.45
C ILE A 47 5.37 -44.40 22.74
N GLY A 48 4.76 -44.14 23.91
CA GLY A 48 5.30 -44.41 25.22
C GLY A 48 4.18 -44.39 26.27
N GLU A 49 4.33 -45.16 27.35
CA GLU A 49 3.37 -45.17 28.47
C GLU A 49 3.27 -43.79 29.18
N GLU A 50 4.11 -42.82 28.80
CA GLU A 50 4.18 -41.46 29.34
C GLU A 50 3.68 -40.37 28.33
N VAL A 51 3.05 -40.73 27.20
CA VAL A 51 2.50 -39.71 26.28
C VAL A 51 1.18 -39.19 26.86
N GLU A 52 1.27 -38.07 27.53
CA GLU A 52 0.06 -37.39 28.04
C GLU A 52 -0.87 -36.99 26.88
N PRO A 53 -2.18 -37.08 27.06
CA PRO A 53 -3.18 -36.59 26.08
C PRO A 53 -2.88 -35.15 25.61
N SER A 54 -2.24 -34.34 26.46
CA SER A 54 -1.79 -32.98 26.19
C SER A 54 -0.80 -32.84 25.03
N GLN A 55 0.02 -33.86 24.75
CA GLN A 55 0.97 -33.83 23.63
C GLN A 55 0.29 -34.03 22.29
N THR A 56 -0.69 -34.91 22.23
CA THR A 56 -1.48 -35.15 21.02
C THR A 56 -2.29 -33.91 20.62
N GLU A 57 -2.96 -33.29 21.60
CA GLU A 57 -3.68 -32.03 21.41
C GLU A 57 -2.72 -30.91 20.97
N THR A 58 -1.50 -30.88 21.49
CA THR A 58 -0.48 -29.92 21.09
C THR A 58 -0.10 -30.07 19.61
N LEU A 59 0.13 -31.29 19.11
CA LEU A 59 0.47 -31.53 17.70
C LEU A 59 -0.66 -31.09 16.77
N LEU A 60 -1.90 -31.40 17.10
CA LEU A 60 -3.08 -31.00 16.33
C LEU A 60 -3.25 -29.48 16.35
N HIS A 61 -3.10 -28.84 17.50
CA HIS A 61 -3.11 -27.38 17.65
C HIS A 61 -2.03 -26.72 16.78
N LEU A 62 -0.79 -27.26 16.78
CA LEU A 62 0.28 -26.71 15.96
C LEU A 62 -0.07 -26.79 14.47
N LEU A 63 -0.60 -27.89 13.98
CA LEU A 63 -0.99 -28.04 12.59
C LEU A 63 -2.17 -27.12 12.20
N ARG A 64 -3.17 -27.01 13.08
CA ARG A 64 -4.39 -26.25 12.83
C ARG A 64 -4.16 -24.76 12.92
N ASP A 65 -3.55 -24.30 14.02
CA ASP A 65 -3.58 -22.90 14.44
C ASP A 65 -2.22 -22.19 14.29
N ARG A 66 -1.12 -22.92 14.03
CA ARG A 66 0.22 -22.32 13.99
C ARG A 66 0.89 -22.35 12.61
N VAL A 67 0.27 -23.01 11.63
CA VAL A 67 0.71 -22.99 10.24
C VAL A 67 0.10 -21.78 9.54
N PRO A 68 0.88 -20.91 8.89
CA PRO A 68 0.34 -19.76 8.13
C PRO A 68 -0.65 -20.19 7.04
N PRO A 69 -1.71 -19.41 6.78
CA PRO A 69 -2.69 -19.72 5.73
C PRO A 69 -2.22 -19.34 4.33
N GLY A 70 -3.08 -19.58 3.34
CA GLY A 70 -2.95 -19.13 1.96
C GLY A 70 -1.87 -19.85 1.19
N VAL A 71 -0.98 -19.10 0.54
CA VAL A 71 0.12 -19.63 -0.29
C VAL A 71 1.50 -19.47 0.38
N ASP A 72 1.55 -19.63 1.69
CA ASP A 72 2.81 -19.75 2.40
C ASP A 72 3.46 -21.13 2.11
N PRO A 73 4.79 -21.26 2.06
CA PRO A 73 5.46 -22.55 1.89
C PRO A 73 5.07 -23.59 2.94
N ALA A 74 4.80 -23.18 4.19
CA ALA A 74 4.31 -24.07 5.25
C ALA A 74 2.88 -24.57 4.96
N ALA A 75 2.01 -23.70 4.40
CA ALA A 75 0.68 -24.07 3.98
C ALA A 75 0.70 -25.11 2.85
N TYR A 76 1.67 -25.04 1.94
CA TYR A 76 1.86 -26.05 0.90
C TYR A 76 2.10 -27.44 1.49
N VAL A 77 2.99 -27.55 2.48
CA VAL A 77 3.30 -28.80 3.20
C VAL A 77 2.05 -29.32 3.91
N LYS A 78 1.34 -28.46 4.64
CA LYS A 78 0.09 -28.79 5.33
C LYS A 78 -0.96 -29.32 4.35
N ALA A 79 -1.19 -28.63 3.24
CA ALA A 79 -2.17 -29.03 2.23
C ALA A 79 -1.84 -30.41 1.62
N GLY A 80 -0.59 -30.65 1.25
CA GLY A 80 -0.15 -31.91 0.69
C GLY A 80 -0.34 -33.07 1.68
N PHE A 81 0.04 -32.88 2.93
CA PHE A 81 -0.14 -33.89 3.99
C PHE A 81 -1.62 -34.25 4.23
N LEU A 82 -2.46 -33.22 4.39
CA LEU A 82 -3.90 -33.42 4.63
C LEU A 82 -4.59 -34.04 3.42
N THR A 83 -4.21 -33.65 2.20
CA THR A 83 -4.73 -34.25 0.96
C THR A 83 -4.41 -35.74 0.87
N ALA A 84 -3.19 -36.13 1.20
CA ALA A 84 -2.78 -37.55 1.16
C ALA A 84 -3.53 -38.39 2.21
N ILE A 85 -3.84 -37.83 3.41
CA ILE A 85 -4.71 -38.51 4.40
C ILE A 85 -6.15 -38.60 3.89
N ALA A 86 -6.70 -37.49 3.34
CA ALA A 86 -8.07 -37.48 2.83
C ALA A 86 -8.28 -38.47 1.69
N LYS A 87 -7.26 -38.73 0.88
CA LYS A 87 -7.27 -39.75 -0.19
C LYS A 87 -6.88 -41.15 0.28
N GLU A 88 -6.59 -41.35 1.57
CA GLU A 88 -6.14 -42.60 2.15
C GLU A 88 -4.80 -43.12 1.56
N GLU A 89 -4.00 -42.22 0.97
CA GLU A 89 -2.65 -42.53 0.47
C GLU A 89 -1.63 -42.71 1.60
N ILE A 90 -1.85 -42.02 2.72
CA ILE A 90 -1.12 -42.15 3.97
C ILE A 90 -2.11 -42.22 5.13
N THR A 91 -1.68 -42.80 6.24
CA THR A 91 -2.48 -42.90 7.46
C THR A 91 -1.86 -42.09 8.60
N SER A 92 -2.71 -41.52 9.43
CA SER A 92 -2.31 -40.92 10.70
C SER A 92 -3.23 -41.49 11.79
N PRO A 93 -2.69 -41.92 12.93
CA PRO A 93 -3.53 -42.35 14.04
C PRO A 93 -4.28 -41.19 14.73
N LEU A 94 -3.92 -39.95 14.43
CA LEU A 94 -4.43 -38.74 15.05
C LEU A 94 -5.39 -37.93 14.17
N ILE A 95 -5.45 -38.23 12.87
CA ILE A 95 -6.26 -37.48 11.89
C ILE A 95 -6.93 -38.47 10.99
N SER A 96 -8.27 -38.53 11.05
CA SER A 96 -9.08 -39.28 10.10
C SER A 96 -9.15 -38.60 8.72
N PRO A 97 -9.55 -39.29 7.65
CA PRO A 97 -9.76 -38.67 6.35
C PRO A 97 -10.76 -37.51 6.38
N ILE A 98 -11.82 -37.59 7.17
CA ILE A 98 -12.82 -36.53 7.31
C ILE A 98 -12.22 -35.29 8.01
N GLU A 99 -11.53 -35.52 9.14
CA GLU A 99 -10.84 -34.40 9.86
C GLU A 99 -9.77 -33.75 8.97
N ALA A 100 -9.10 -34.50 8.11
CA ALA A 100 -8.15 -33.94 7.14
C ALA A 100 -8.85 -32.99 6.15
N VAL A 101 -10.05 -33.33 5.67
CA VAL A 101 -10.84 -32.44 4.81
C VAL A 101 -11.34 -31.22 5.56
N GLU A 102 -11.76 -31.38 6.81
CA GLU A 102 -12.16 -30.24 7.66
C GLU A 102 -11.01 -29.29 7.88
N LEU A 103 -9.81 -29.82 8.15
CA LEU A 103 -8.59 -29.01 8.29
C LEU A 103 -8.17 -28.34 6.98
N LEU A 104 -8.36 -28.96 5.82
CA LEU A 104 -8.20 -28.29 4.51
C LEU A 104 -9.19 -27.13 4.37
N GLY A 105 -10.40 -27.27 4.88
CA GLY A 105 -11.42 -26.21 4.90
C GLY A 105 -11.08 -25.01 5.81
N THR A 106 -10.10 -25.12 6.71
CA THR A 106 -9.62 -24.02 7.53
C THR A 106 -8.63 -23.10 6.82
N MET A 107 -8.11 -23.54 5.66
CA MET A 107 -7.22 -22.75 4.82
C MET A 107 -8.04 -21.75 4.00
N VAL A 108 -7.54 -20.54 3.82
CA VAL A 108 -8.31 -19.45 3.18
C VAL A 108 -8.38 -19.50 1.66
N GLY A 109 -7.65 -20.42 1.03
CA GLY A 109 -7.56 -20.60 -0.43
C GLY A 109 -6.15 -21.01 -0.84
N GLY A 110 -5.88 -21.02 -2.14
CA GLY A 110 -4.60 -21.42 -2.69
C GLY A 110 -4.41 -22.93 -2.75
N TYR A 111 -3.49 -23.48 -1.98
CA TYR A 111 -3.08 -24.90 -2.10
C TYR A 111 -4.15 -25.92 -1.70
N ASN A 112 -5.19 -25.53 -0.98
CA ASN A 112 -6.28 -26.44 -0.64
C ASN A 112 -7.36 -26.54 -1.74
N VAL A 113 -7.46 -25.56 -2.64
CA VAL A 113 -8.57 -25.46 -3.61
C VAL A 113 -8.58 -26.66 -4.55
N GLN A 114 -7.47 -26.91 -5.23
CA GLN A 114 -7.36 -28.03 -6.16
C GLN A 114 -7.60 -29.38 -5.47
N SER A 115 -7.04 -29.56 -4.27
CA SER A 115 -7.25 -30.76 -3.46
C SER A 115 -8.71 -30.98 -3.14
N LEU A 116 -9.43 -29.93 -2.74
CA LEU A 116 -10.87 -30.03 -2.44
C LEU A 116 -11.70 -30.36 -3.70
N ILE A 117 -11.34 -29.79 -4.86
CA ILE A 117 -12.00 -30.10 -6.14
C ILE A 117 -11.81 -31.61 -6.50
N GLU A 118 -10.61 -32.12 -6.33
CA GLU A 118 -10.33 -33.54 -6.56
C GLU A 118 -11.12 -34.43 -5.60
N LEU A 119 -11.25 -34.06 -4.34
CA LEU A 119 -12.04 -34.79 -3.34
C LEU A 119 -13.55 -34.76 -3.62
N LEU A 120 -14.09 -33.73 -4.29
CA LEU A 120 -15.49 -33.74 -4.77
C LEU A 120 -15.76 -34.86 -5.79
N GLN A 121 -14.74 -35.33 -6.49
CA GLN A 121 -14.85 -36.29 -7.59
C GLN A 121 -14.57 -37.74 -7.14
N LEU A 122 -14.21 -37.95 -5.88
CA LEU A 122 -13.98 -39.29 -5.36
C LEU A 122 -15.27 -40.10 -5.44
N PRO A 123 -15.20 -41.37 -5.90
CA PRO A 123 -16.36 -42.21 -5.98
C PRO A 123 -16.96 -42.38 -4.58
N THR A 124 -18.26 -42.11 -4.47
CA THR A 124 -19.02 -42.50 -3.29
C THR A 124 -18.97 -44.01 -3.20
N VAL A 125 -18.26 -44.57 -2.23
CA VAL A 125 -18.35 -45.99 -1.96
C VAL A 125 -19.81 -46.24 -1.61
N SER A 126 -20.53 -46.92 -2.51
CA SER A 126 -21.88 -47.34 -2.27
C SER A 126 -21.83 -48.39 -1.15
N LEU A 127 -22.17 -47.92 0.06
CA LEU A 127 -22.50 -48.83 1.13
C LEU A 127 -23.71 -49.65 0.62
N SER A 128 -23.47 -50.91 0.33
CA SER A 128 -24.49 -51.85 -0.04
C SER A 128 -25.70 -51.74 0.87
N SER A 129 -26.83 -51.50 0.25
CA SER A 129 -28.20 -51.75 0.68
C SER A 129 -28.44 -52.07 2.17
N SER A 130 -28.74 -51.03 2.93
CA SER A 130 -29.78 -51.11 3.96
C SER A 130 -30.43 -49.76 4.10
N GLU A 131 -31.71 -49.72 3.82
CA GLU A 131 -32.60 -48.59 3.86
C GLU A 131 -32.61 -47.98 5.26
N THR A 132 -32.06 -46.78 5.39
CA THR A 132 -32.48 -45.86 6.47
C THR A 132 -32.37 -44.42 5.97
N PRO A 133 -33.41 -43.57 6.13
CA PRO A 133 -33.39 -42.18 5.69
C PRO A 133 -32.36 -41.38 6.51
N LEU A 134 -31.61 -40.51 5.87
CA LEU A 134 -30.73 -39.52 6.48
C LEU A 134 -31.50 -38.64 7.47
N VAL A 135 -31.46 -38.97 8.72
CA VAL A 135 -31.92 -38.12 9.83
C VAL A 135 -30.71 -37.23 10.21
N MET A 136 -30.89 -35.96 10.05
CA MET A 136 -29.99 -34.95 10.60
C MET A 136 -29.84 -35.17 12.12
N GLY A 137 -28.69 -35.69 12.55
CA GLY A 137 -28.41 -35.88 13.98
C GLY A 137 -27.78 -37.22 14.39
N GLY A 138 -27.45 -38.13 13.47
CA GLY A 138 -26.78 -39.40 13.80
C GLY A 138 -25.32 -39.40 13.42
N GLN A 139 -24.46 -40.01 14.23
CA GLN A 139 -23.04 -40.29 13.97
C GLN A 139 -22.83 -41.24 12.76
N GLY A 140 -23.33 -40.85 11.56
CA GLY A 140 -23.05 -41.49 10.30
C GLY A 140 -21.90 -40.79 9.62
N LYS A 141 -20.89 -41.54 9.13
CA LYS A 141 -19.76 -41.03 8.38
C LYS A 141 -20.27 -40.32 7.13
N GLU A 142 -20.28 -39.00 7.10
CA GLU A 142 -20.56 -38.24 5.87
C GLU A 142 -19.53 -38.61 4.81
N PRO A 143 -19.91 -38.75 3.52
CA PRO A 143 -18.95 -39.01 2.46
C PRO A 143 -17.89 -37.91 2.37
N ILE A 144 -16.63 -38.24 2.12
CA ILE A 144 -15.50 -37.27 1.96
C ILE A 144 -15.87 -36.17 0.98
N ALA A 145 -16.57 -36.51 -0.13
CA ALA A 145 -17.02 -35.51 -1.11
C ALA A 145 -17.99 -34.47 -0.52
N ALA A 146 -18.88 -34.89 0.43
CA ALA A 146 -19.78 -33.95 1.10
C ALA A 146 -19.02 -33.02 2.03
N CYS A 147 -18.05 -33.54 2.79
CA CYS A 147 -17.18 -32.71 3.62
C CYS A 147 -16.34 -31.76 2.76
N ALA A 148 -15.82 -32.21 1.63
CA ALA A 148 -15.09 -31.35 0.69
C ALA A 148 -15.97 -30.23 0.11
N ALA A 149 -17.25 -30.51 -0.16
CA ALA A 149 -18.19 -29.47 -0.59
C ALA A 149 -18.42 -28.41 0.50
N ILE A 150 -18.56 -28.80 1.76
CA ILE A 150 -18.69 -27.90 2.89
C ILE A 150 -17.41 -27.05 3.07
N ALA A 151 -16.24 -27.66 2.95
CA ALA A 151 -14.96 -26.99 3.03
C ALA A 151 -14.79 -25.96 1.89
N LEU A 152 -15.08 -26.36 0.67
CA LEU A 152 -14.92 -25.51 -0.51
C LEU A 152 -15.95 -24.37 -0.54
N SER A 153 -17.18 -24.58 -0.07
CA SER A 153 -18.20 -23.53 0.00
C SER A 153 -17.80 -22.35 0.91
N LYS A 154 -16.93 -22.59 1.90
CA LYS A 154 -16.37 -21.57 2.79
C LYS A 154 -15.09 -20.92 2.25
N THR A 155 -14.50 -21.49 1.19
CA THR A 155 -13.28 -20.98 0.56
C THR A 155 -13.65 -19.95 -0.51
N LEU A 156 -13.30 -18.68 -0.26
CA LEU A 156 -13.70 -17.57 -1.14
C LEU A 156 -12.63 -17.23 -2.20
N LEU A 157 -11.37 -17.55 -1.93
CA LEU A 157 -10.23 -17.26 -2.80
C LEU A 157 -9.98 -18.42 -3.76
N VAL A 158 -10.87 -18.61 -4.71
CA VAL A 158 -10.83 -19.73 -5.68
C VAL A 158 -10.29 -19.34 -7.05
N TYR A 159 -10.17 -18.03 -7.33
CA TYR A 159 -9.63 -17.49 -8.60
C TYR A 159 -10.15 -18.21 -9.85
N ASP A 160 -9.25 -18.69 -10.72
CA ASP A 160 -9.59 -19.37 -11.98
C ASP A 160 -10.30 -20.71 -11.75
N ALA A 161 -10.09 -21.37 -10.60
CA ALA A 161 -10.79 -22.59 -10.24
C ALA A 161 -12.33 -22.45 -10.14
N PHE A 162 -12.83 -21.19 -10.07
CA PHE A 162 -14.26 -20.90 -10.16
C PHE A 162 -14.91 -21.54 -11.39
N HIS A 163 -14.28 -21.45 -12.56
CA HIS A 163 -14.81 -21.99 -13.80
C HIS A 163 -14.83 -23.51 -13.81
N ASP A 164 -13.82 -24.15 -13.24
CA ASP A 164 -13.74 -25.62 -13.11
C ASP A 164 -14.83 -26.13 -12.18
N ILE A 165 -15.07 -25.47 -11.05
CA ILE A 165 -16.12 -25.82 -10.10
C ILE A 165 -17.51 -25.62 -10.73
N LEU A 166 -17.71 -24.50 -11.45
CA LEU A 166 -18.97 -24.23 -12.15
C LEU A 166 -19.26 -25.29 -13.22
N GLU A 167 -18.27 -25.68 -14.00
CA GLU A 167 -18.43 -26.75 -15.00
C GLU A 167 -18.72 -28.09 -14.34
N LEU A 168 -17.98 -28.45 -13.31
CA LEU A 168 -18.18 -29.67 -12.53
C LEU A 168 -19.59 -29.72 -11.91
N SER A 169 -20.14 -28.58 -11.51
CA SER A 169 -21.47 -28.47 -10.88
C SER A 169 -22.62 -28.98 -11.79
N LYS A 170 -22.40 -29.02 -13.10
CA LYS A 170 -23.42 -29.53 -14.06
C LYS A 170 -23.63 -31.05 -13.96
N THR A 171 -22.65 -31.79 -13.46
CA THR A 171 -22.67 -33.23 -13.39
C THR A 171 -22.44 -33.79 -11.99
N ASN A 172 -21.87 -33.04 -11.09
CA ASN A 172 -21.52 -33.45 -9.73
C ASN A 172 -22.39 -32.72 -8.70
N PRO A 173 -23.22 -33.45 -7.89
CA PRO A 173 -24.13 -32.85 -6.93
C PRO A 173 -23.41 -32.14 -5.78
N PHE A 174 -22.18 -32.54 -5.42
CA PHE A 174 -21.37 -31.89 -4.38
C PHE A 174 -20.80 -30.54 -4.88
N ALA A 175 -20.32 -30.51 -6.12
CA ALA A 175 -19.91 -29.26 -6.75
C ALA A 175 -21.10 -28.30 -6.93
N LYS A 176 -22.29 -28.85 -7.27
CA LYS A 176 -23.52 -28.05 -7.31
C LYS A 176 -23.83 -27.41 -5.96
N ARG A 177 -23.70 -28.16 -4.87
CA ARG A 177 -23.90 -27.66 -3.50
C ARG A 177 -22.95 -26.47 -3.18
N VAL A 178 -21.69 -26.51 -3.66
CA VAL A 178 -20.75 -25.43 -3.51
C VAL A 178 -21.24 -24.18 -4.25
N VAL A 179 -21.62 -24.31 -5.50
CA VAL A 179 -22.12 -23.22 -6.34
C VAL A 179 -23.41 -22.64 -5.76
N ASP A 180 -24.34 -23.46 -5.31
CA ASP A 180 -25.57 -23.02 -4.66
C ASP A 180 -25.26 -22.22 -3.37
N SER A 181 -24.34 -22.71 -2.53
CA SER A 181 -23.90 -22.02 -1.31
C SER A 181 -23.30 -20.64 -1.59
N TRP A 182 -22.49 -20.50 -2.63
CA TRP A 182 -21.96 -19.21 -3.04
C TRP A 182 -23.04 -18.27 -3.56
N ALA A 183 -23.99 -18.79 -4.38
CA ALA A 183 -25.11 -18.00 -4.89
C ALA A 183 -26.03 -17.48 -3.77
N GLU A 184 -26.22 -18.26 -2.71
CA GLU A 184 -27.02 -17.89 -1.53
C GLU A 184 -26.22 -17.07 -0.50
N ALA A 185 -24.94 -16.78 -0.75
CA ALA A 185 -24.05 -16.08 0.17
C ALA A 185 -24.01 -16.69 1.58
N GLU A 186 -24.04 -18.02 1.70
CA GLU A 186 -24.01 -18.69 3.02
C GLU A 186 -22.77 -18.33 3.83
N TRP A 187 -21.62 -18.06 3.17
CA TRP A 187 -20.38 -17.60 3.78
C TRP A 187 -20.56 -16.30 4.59
N PHE A 188 -21.55 -15.49 4.24
CA PHE A 188 -21.87 -14.22 4.88
C PHE A 188 -23.08 -14.31 5.80
N THR A 189 -24.18 -14.92 5.33
CA THR A 189 -25.46 -15.00 6.07
C THR A 189 -25.36 -15.83 7.34
N THR A 190 -24.44 -16.78 7.41
CA THR A 190 -24.17 -17.59 8.60
C THR A 190 -23.38 -16.86 9.69
N ARG A 191 -22.78 -15.70 9.38
CA ARG A 191 -22.06 -14.88 10.36
C ARG A 191 -23.03 -14.03 11.15
N PRO A 192 -22.79 -13.81 12.45
CA PRO A 192 -23.63 -12.94 13.27
C PRO A 192 -23.59 -11.49 12.79
N THR A 193 -24.71 -10.80 12.92
CA THR A 193 -24.77 -9.33 12.76
C THR A 193 -24.12 -8.64 13.95
N LEU A 194 -23.77 -7.36 13.81
CA LEU A 194 -23.32 -6.57 14.94
C LEU A 194 -24.45 -6.53 16.02
N PRO A 195 -24.08 -6.52 17.31
CA PRO A 195 -25.03 -6.32 18.39
C PRO A 195 -25.74 -4.95 18.29
N GLU A 196 -26.95 -4.87 18.85
CA GLU A 196 -27.69 -3.60 18.92
C GLU A 196 -26.96 -2.56 19.79
N PHE A 197 -26.18 -3.02 20.77
CA PHE A 197 -25.34 -2.19 21.62
C PHE A 197 -24.02 -2.89 21.93
N ILE A 198 -22.96 -2.11 22.11
CA ILE A 198 -21.59 -2.57 22.35
C ILE A 198 -21.03 -1.78 23.52
N ASN A 199 -20.73 -2.47 24.62
CA ASN A 199 -20.03 -1.88 25.76
C ASN A 199 -18.54 -1.94 25.54
N VAL A 200 -17.84 -0.81 25.67
CA VAL A 200 -16.40 -0.73 25.52
C VAL A 200 -15.79 0.12 26.64
N THR A 201 -14.55 -0.19 27.00
CA THR A 201 -13.75 0.64 27.90
C THR A 201 -12.88 1.58 27.08
N VAL A 202 -12.92 2.86 27.38
CA VAL A 202 -12.19 3.91 26.68
C VAL A 202 -10.69 3.87 27.03
N PHE A 203 -9.83 3.86 26.00
CA PHE A 203 -8.43 4.24 26.09
C PHE A 203 -8.20 5.47 25.21
N LYS A 204 -8.09 6.66 25.84
CA LYS A 204 -7.98 7.93 25.13
C LYS A 204 -6.55 8.38 24.96
N VAL A 205 -6.19 8.77 23.75
CA VAL A 205 -4.93 9.42 23.37
C VAL A 205 -5.23 10.86 22.97
N PRO A 206 -4.90 11.85 23.80
CA PRO A 206 -5.23 13.24 23.50
C PRO A 206 -4.36 13.82 22.38
N GLY A 207 -4.95 14.73 21.62
CA GLY A 207 -4.32 15.44 20.52
C GLY A 207 -4.19 14.59 19.25
N GLU A 208 -3.31 15.01 18.34
CA GLU A 208 -3.06 14.31 17.10
C GLU A 208 -2.14 13.10 17.31
N THR A 209 -2.57 11.94 16.86
CA THR A 209 -1.77 10.71 16.84
C THR A 209 -1.46 10.33 15.39
N ASN A 210 -0.19 10.32 15.04
CA ASN A 210 0.24 9.90 13.72
C ASN A 210 0.59 8.40 13.69
N THR A 211 0.82 7.89 12.49
CA THR A 211 1.15 6.46 12.30
C THR A 211 2.53 6.09 12.86
N ASP A 212 3.45 7.05 13.06
CA ASP A 212 4.72 6.81 13.74
C ASP A 212 4.54 6.62 15.25
N ASP A 213 3.58 7.32 15.88
CA ASP A 213 3.24 7.09 17.30
C ASP A 213 2.69 5.66 17.51
N LEU A 214 1.91 5.14 16.55
CA LEU A 214 1.29 3.83 16.63
C LEU A 214 2.22 2.70 16.18
N SER A 215 3.16 3.00 15.31
CA SER A 215 4.10 2.03 14.69
C SER A 215 5.41 2.75 14.33
N PRO A 216 6.32 2.94 15.30
CA PRO A 216 7.53 3.71 15.09
C PRO A 216 8.43 3.13 14.01
N ALA A 217 8.78 3.95 13.00
CA ALA A 217 9.60 3.55 11.86
C ALA A 217 10.96 2.99 12.25
N VAL A 218 11.53 3.49 13.34
CA VAL A 218 12.83 3.01 13.86
C VAL A 218 12.83 1.53 14.25
N HIS A 219 11.66 0.97 14.55
CA HIS A 219 11.48 -0.43 14.93
C HIS A 219 11.00 -1.32 13.77
N ALA A 220 10.72 -0.80 12.61
CA ALA A 220 10.20 -1.57 11.47
C ALA A 220 11.11 -2.77 11.09
N THR A 221 12.41 -2.60 11.23
CA THR A 221 13.40 -3.64 10.88
C THR A 221 13.85 -4.51 12.07
N THR A 222 13.80 -3.95 13.29
CA THR A 222 14.25 -4.68 14.50
C THR A 222 13.13 -5.51 15.13
N ARG A 223 11.87 -5.24 14.77
CA ARG A 223 10.68 -5.89 15.27
C ARG A 223 9.74 -6.25 14.12
N PRO A 224 10.11 -7.28 13.30
CA PRO A 224 9.50 -7.50 11.98
C PRO A 224 8.12 -8.16 12.02
N ASP A 225 7.73 -8.79 13.12
CA ASP A 225 6.41 -9.43 13.25
C ASP A 225 5.43 -8.56 14.06
N ILE A 226 4.14 -8.71 13.78
CA ILE A 226 3.08 -7.88 14.38
C ILE A 226 3.14 -7.88 15.91
N PRO A 227 3.17 -9.03 16.63
CA PRO A 227 3.20 -9.02 18.08
C PRO A 227 4.40 -8.26 18.65
N LEU A 228 5.58 -8.48 18.09
CA LEU A 228 6.81 -7.87 18.57
C LEU A 228 6.84 -6.36 18.28
N HIS A 229 6.35 -5.95 17.10
CA HIS A 229 6.28 -4.54 16.72
C HIS A 229 5.26 -3.77 17.58
N ALA A 230 4.12 -4.38 17.86
CA ALA A 230 3.05 -3.77 18.67
C ALA A 230 3.48 -3.43 20.10
N LEU A 231 4.56 -4.05 20.62
CA LEU A 231 5.13 -3.69 21.93
C LEU A 231 5.68 -2.25 21.97
N THR A 232 5.86 -1.60 20.81
CA THR A 232 6.37 -0.22 20.71
C THR A 232 5.28 0.83 20.52
N MET A 233 4.02 0.41 20.46
CA MET A 233 2.89 1.32 20.26
C MET A 233 2.84 2.38 21.36
N LEU A 234 2.86 3.65 20.95
CA LEU A 234 2.78 4.84 21.81
C LEU A 234 3.95 5.00 22.81
N GLU A 235 5.07 4.26 22.65
CA GLU A 235 6.21 4.30 23.59
C GLU A 235 6.79 5.69 23.82
N SER A 236 6.81 6.53 22.78
CA SER A 236 7.29 7.91 22.82
C SER A 236 6.21 8.92 23.23
N ARG A 237 4.94 8.51 23.28
CA ARG A 237 3.79 9.40 23.41
C ARG A 237 3.13 9.34 24.79
N ILE A 238 2.88 8.13 25.29
CA ILE A 238 2.18 7.90 26.56
C ILE A 238 2.97 6.92 27.42
N PRO A 239 3.52 7.36 28.55
CA PRO A 239 4.17 6.44 29.47
C PRO A 239 3.22 5.33 29.94
N ARG A 240 3.68 4.08 29.87
CA ARG A 240 2.91 2.90 30.30
C ARG A 240 1.61 2.65 29.53
N ALA A 241 1.52 3.09 28.27
CA ALA A 241 0.32 2.91 27.44
C ALA A 241 -0.19 1.45 27.44
N LEU A 242 0.71 0.50 27.19
CA LEU A 242 0.35 -0.93 27.09
C LEU A 242 -0.10 -1.51 28.43
N GLN A 243 0.53 -1.12 29.54
CA GLN A 243 0.10 -1.53 30.89
C GLN A 243 -1.31 -0.99 31.18
N THR A 244 -1.57 0.29 30.83
CA THR A 244 -2.91 0.87 30.98
C THR A 244 -3.94 0.09 30.17
N ILE A 245 -3.67 -0.27 28.93
CA ILE A 245 -4.57 -1.08 28.09
C ILE A 245 -4.81 -2.44 28.76
N ALA A 246 -3.77 -3.10 29.26
CA ALA A 246 -3.89 -4.38 29.96
C ALA A 246 -4.75 -4.28 31.24
N GLU A 247 -4.62 -3.18 31.98
CA GLU A 247 -5.45 -2.90 33.16
C GLU A 247 -6.92 -2.66 32.78
N LEU A 248 -7.18 -1.92 31.70
CA LEU A 248 -8.53 -1.65 31.20
C LEU A 248 -9.26 -2.92 30.76
N LYS A 249 -8.55 -3.86 30.15
CA LYS A 249 -9.12 -5.17 29.77
C LYS A 249 -9.66 -5.96 30.93
N LYS A 250 -9.14 -5.77 32.15
CA LYS A 250 -9.63 -6.45 33.36
C LYS A 250 -11.04 -6.04 33.75
N LYS A 251 -11.58 -4.95 33.18
CA LYS A 251 -12.99 -4.56 33.38
C LYS A 251 -13.98 -5.49 32.69
N GLY A 252 -13.50 -6.38 31.81
CA GLY A 252 -14.34 -7.40 31.15
C GLY A 252 -15.01 -6.91 29.85
N TYR A 253 -14.76 -5.69 29.43
CA TYR A 253 -15.23 -5.13 28.15
C TYR A 253 -14.07 -4.97 27.15
N PRO A 254 -14.32 -5.04 25.82
CA PRO A 254 -13.34 -4.64 24.81
C PRO A 254 -12.82 -3.23 25.08
N VAL A 255 -11.54 -3.01 24.82
CA VAL A 255 -10.96 -1.67 24.91
C VAL A 255 -11.09 -0.98 23.56
N ALA A 256 -11.67 0.21 23.54
CA ALA A 256 -11.74 1.06 22.36
C ALA A 256 -10.58 2.06 22.33
N TYR A 257 -9.94 2.21 21.18
CA TYR A 257 -9.00 3.31 20.94
C TYR A 257 -9.78 4.60 20.69
N VAL A 258 -9.48 5.65 21.45
CA VAL A 258 -10.17 6.94 21.32
C VAL A 258 -9.14 8.04 21.16
N GLY A 259 -9.29 8.91 20.15
CA GLY A 259 -8.34 9.99 19.90
C GLY A 259 -8.99 11.22 19.29
N ASP A 260 -8.39 12.40 19.48
CA ASP A 260 -8.92 13.64 18.89
C ASP A 260 -8.71 13.64 17.39
N VAL A 261 -7.46 13.39 16.93
CA VAL A 261 -7.11 13.19 15.52
C VAL A 261 -6.26 11.91 15.42
N VAL A 262 -6.71 10.95 14.63
CA VAL A 262 -6.15 9.60 14.62
C VAL A 262 -5.57 9.24 13.26
N GLY A 263 -4.33 8.73 13.25
CA GLY A 263 -3.75 8.02 12.11
C GLY A 263 -3.23 8.89 10.98
N THR A 264 -2.83 10.13 11.27
CA THR A 264 -2.20 11.02 10.29
C THR A 264 -0.81 10.52 9.87
N GLY A 265 -0.28 11.04 8.77
CA GLY A 265 1.07 10.73 8.28
C GLY A 265 1.10 9.62 7.24
N SER A 266 2.03 8.67 7.38
CA SER A 266 2.31 7.64 6.38
C SER A 266 1.22 6.54 6.31
N SER A 267 1.02 5.96 5.13
CA SER A 267 0.06 4.85 4.88
C SER A 267 0.57 3.50 5.44
N ARG A 268 0.73 3.40 6.76
CA ARG A 268 1.29 2.19 7.38
C ARG A 268 0.20 1.28 7.93
N LYS A 269 0.01 0.11 7.32
CA LYS A 269 -0.83 -0.95 7.88
C LYS A 269 -0.33 -1.43 9.26
N SER A 270 0.98 -1.37 9.51
CA SER A 270 1.54 -1.70 10.81
C SER A 270 0.96 -0.86 11.96
N ALA A 271 0.52 0.37 11.70
CA ALA A 271 -0.12 1.20 12.71
C ALA A 271 -1.45 0.60 13.19
N ILE A 272 -2.33 0.19 12.25
CA ILE A 272 -3.57 -0.49 12.62
C ILE A 272 -3.29 -1.87 13.22
N ASN A 273 -2.33 -2.63 12.68
CA ASN A 273 -1.95 -3.93 13.24
C ASN A 273 -1.51 -3.82 14.70
N SER A 274 -0.78 -2.76 15.08
CA SER A 274 -0.41 -2.50 16.47
C SER A 274 -1.61 -2.22 17.36
N VAL A 275 -2.55 -1.39 16.89
CA VAL A 275 -3.79 -1.11 17.62
C VAL A 275 -4.61 -2.39 17.81
N LEU A 276 -4.81 -3.16 16.74
CA LEU A 276 -5.62 -4.38 16.78
C LEU A 276 -4.93 -5.50 17.55
N TRP A 277 -3.60 -5.55 17.57
CA TRP A 277 -2.89 -6.49 18.43
C TRP A 277 -3.29 -6.32 19.90
N HIS A 278 -3.46 -5.09 20.34
CA HIS A 278 -3.85 -4.79 21.70
C HIS A 278 -5.36 -4.74 21.93
N MET A 279 -6.18 -4.41 20.94
CA MET A 279 -7.61 -4.10 21.10
C MET A 279 -8.55 -4.94 20.23
N GLY A 280 -8.02 -5.70 19.25
CA GLY A 280 -8.78 -6.62 18.42
C GLY A 280 -8.86 -8.03 19.00
N HIS A 281 -9.36 -8.97 18.21
CA HIS A 281 -9.50 -10.38 18.53
C HIS A 281 -8.75 -11.26 17.53
N ASP A 282 -8.39 -12.47 17.95
CA ASP A 282 -7.67 -13.42 17.10
C ASP A 282 -8.52 -13.85 15.91
N ILE A 283 -7.89 -13.95 14.74
CA ILE A 283 -8.52 -14.48 13.52
C ILE A 283 -8.36 -16.02 13.55
N PRO A 284 -9.46 -16.78 13.47
CA PRO A 284 -9.36 -18.23 13.49
C PRO A 284 -8.40 -18.75 12.42
N TYR A 285 -7.52 -19.67 12.82
CA TYR A 285 -6.52 -20.31 11.96
C TYR A 285 -5.46 -19.40 11.32
N VAL A 286 -5.41 -18.13 11.72
CA VAL A 286 -4.41 -17.16 11.25
C VAL A 286 -3.51 -16.77 12.43
N PRO A 287 -2.29 -17.32 12.53
CA PRO A 287 -1.42 -17.04 13.65
C PRO A 287 -0.90 -15.60 13.64
N ASN A 288 -0.75 -15.02 14.85
CA ASN A 288 -0.07 -13.74 15.09
C ASN A 288 -0.67 -12.50 14.40
N LYS A 289 -1.95 -12.56 14.03
CA LYS A 289 -2.70 -11.45 13.48
C LYS A 289 -4.05 -11.33 14.15
N ARG A 290 -4.53 -10.11 14.33
CA ARG A 290 -5.83 -9.81 14.92
C ARG A 290 -6.64 -8.91 14.02
N ALA A 291 -7.95 -9.00 14.14
CA ALA A 291 -8.92 -8.20 13.40
C ALA A 291 -9.95 -7.60 14.35
N GLY A 292 -10.84 -6.78 13.83
CA GLY A 292 -11.94 -6.19 14.59
C GLY A 292 -11.50 -5.01 15.47
N GLY A 293 -12.19 -4.82 16.61
CA GLY A 293 -11.93 -3.71 17.53
C GLY A 293 -12.65 -2.42 17.15
N TYR A 294 -12.55 -1.42 18.03
CA TYR A 294 -13.31 -0.18 17.97
C TYR A 294 -12.35 1.01 18.01
N ILE A 295 -12.49 1.93 17.05
CA ILE A 295 -11.64 3.12 16.93
C ILE A 295 -12.56 4.33 16.82
N LEU A 296 -12.53 5.22 17.84
CA LEU A 296 -13.31 6.45 17.86
C LEU A 296 -12.38 7.65 17.69
N GLY A 297 -12.75 8.59 16.84
CA GLY A 297 -11.97 9.81 16.65
C GLY A 297 -12.84 11.01 16.31
N SER A 298 -12.46 12.19 16.77
CA SER A 298 -13.10 13.41 16.25
C SER A 298 -12.78 13.58 14.77
N THR A 299 -11.57 13.21 14.39
CA THR A 299 -11.14 13.05 12.99
C THR A 299 -10.28 11.80 12.88
N ILE A 300 -10.55 10.97 11.88
CA ILE A 300 -9.72 9.81 11.54
C ILE A 300 -9.17 10.04 10.13
N ALA A 301 -7.85 10.01 9.98
CA ALA A 301 -7.22 10.21 8.69
C ALA A 301 -7.71 9.18 7.66
N PRO A 302 -8.05 9.58 6.42
CA PRO A 302 -8.73 8.70 5.45
C PRO A 302 -8.01 7.37 5.20
N ILE A 303 -6.70 7.40 5.01
CA ILE A 303 -5.91 6.17 4.76
C ILE A 303 -5.94 5.25 5.98
N PHE A 304 -5.87 5.80 7.19
CA PHE A 304 -5.94 5.01 8.41
C PHE A 304 -7.35 4.44 8.62
N PHE A 305 -8.38 5.24 8.33
CA PHE A 305 -9.78 4.81 8.37
C PHE A 305 -9.99 3.60 7.45
N ASN A 306 -9.60 3.72 6.18
CA ASN A 306 -9.72 2.65 5.20
C ASN A 306 -8.93 1.39 5.62
N THR A 307 -7.75 1.55 6.20
CA THR A 307 -6.95 0.42 6.67
C THR A 307 -7.59 -0.28 7.89
N ALA A 308 -8.32 0.47 8.70
CA ALA A 308 -9.09 -0.07 9.81
C ALA A 308 -10.30 -0.91 9.31
N GLU A 309 -11.02 -0.41 8.31
CA GLU A 309 -12.09 -1.14 7.62
C GLU A 309 -11.57 -2.45 7.01
N ASP A 310 -10.44 -2.40 6.31
CA ASP A 310 -9.80 -3.56 5.70
C ASP A 310 -9.47 -4.65 6.74
N ALA A 311 -9.13 -4.24 7.95
CA ALA A 311 -8.81 -5.13 9.06
C ALA A 311 -10.04 -5.53 9.92
N GLY A 312 -11.25 -5.16 9.49
CA GLY A 312 -12.50 -5.50 10.16
C GLY A 312 -12.77 -4.74 11.46
N ALA A 313 -12.03 -3.67 11.73
CA ALA A 313 -12.33 -2.76 12.82
C ALA A 313 -13.58 -1.92 12.50
N LEU A 314 -14.20 -1.38 13.54
CA LEU A 314 -15.29 -0.40 13.43
C LEU A 314 -14.73 1.00 13.74
N PRO A 315 -14.30 1.78 12.74
CA PRO A 315 -13.92 3.17 12.91
C PRO A 315 -15.16 4.06 12.97
N ILE A 316 -15.23 4.94 13.96
CA ILE A 316 -16.36 5.86 14.19
C ILE A 316 -15.82 7.28 14.34
N GLN A 317 -16.22 8.18 13.45
CA GLN A 317 -15.98 9.61 13.61
C GLN A 317 -17.11 10.24 14.43
N CYS A 318 -16.77 10.77 15.61
CA CYS A 318 -17.70 11.37 16.55
C CYS A 318 -16.96 12.35 17.48
N ASP A 319 -17.71 13.21 18.17
CA ASP A 319 -17.12 14.04 19.22
C ASP A 319 -16.66 13.17 20.39
N VAL A 320 -15.34 13.19 20.66
CA VAL A 320 -14.72 12.41 21.76
C VAL A 320 -14.34 13.28 22.95
N THR A 321 -14.72 14.55 22.99
CA THR A 321 -14.30 15.50 24.05
C THR A 321 -14.72 15.09 25.44
N LYS A 322 -15.87 14.45 25.58
CA LYS A 322 -16.41 13.96 26.85
C LYS A 322 -15.92 12.56 27.24
N MET A 323 -15.06 11.93 26.46
CA MET A 323 -14.55 10.59 26.72
C MET A 323 -13.19 10.66 27.42
N GLU A 324 -13.03 9.89 28.48
CA GLU A 324 -11.79 9.79 29.26
C GLU A 324 -11.34 8.35 29.42
N THR A 325 -10.03 8.13 29.56
CA THR A 325 -9.47 6.80 29.78
C THR A 325 -10.06 6.16 31.02
N GLY A 326 -10.58 4.94 30.88
CA GLY A 326 -11.19 4.16 31.93
C GLY A 326 -12.72 4.28 32.01
N MET A 327 -13.36 5.22 31.33
CA MET A 327 -14.82 5.23 31.21
C MET A 327 -15.30 3.99 30.47
N VAL A 328 -16.44 3.47 30.87
CA VAL A 328 -17.22 2.49 30.10
C VAL A 328 -18.29 3.26 29.34
N ILE A 329 -18.36 3.04 28.06
CA ILE A 329 -19.35 3.66 27.18
C ILE A 329 -20.12 2.60 26.41
N THR A 330 -21.34 2.89 26.02
CA THR A 330 -22.18 2.04 25.19
C THR A 330 -22.36 2.67 23.83
N ILE A 331 -21.94 1.96 22.80
CA ILE A 331 -22.09 2.35 21.40
C ILE A 331 -23.35 1.67 20.86
N TYR A 332 -24.24 2.43 20.22
CA TYR A 332 -25.43 1.92 19.53
C TYR A 332 -25.24 2.07 18.02
N PRO A 333 -24.68 1.06 17.33
CA PRO A 333 -24.27 1.18 15.92
C PRO A 333 -25.42 1.56 14.99
N TYR A 334 -26.62 1.05 15.24
CA TYR A 334 -27.80 1.28 14.40
C TYR A 334 -28.54 2.59 14.70
N LYS A 335 -28.34 3.17 15.89
CA LYS A 335 -28.94 4.46 16.29
C LYS A 335 -28.01 5.63 16.05
N GLY A 336 -26.70 5.39 16.06
CA GLY A 336 -25.70 6.46 15.98
C GLY A 336 -25.49 7.21 17.31
N ASP A 337 -25.79 6.60 18.45
CA ASP A 337 -25.62 7.20 19.78
C ASP A 337 -24.50 6.52 20.56
N ILE A 338 -23.83 7.30 21.40
CA ILE A 338 -22.89 6.80 22.41
C ILE A 338 -23.32 7.34 23.75
N THR A 339 -23.50 6.45 24.75
CA THR A 339 -23.91 6.83 26.09
C THR A 339 -22.82 6.48 27.12
N ASN A 340 -22.83 7.21 28.24
CA ASN A 340 -22.07 6.86 29.44
C ASN A 340 -22.78 5.77 30.28
N GLU A 341 -22.20 5.37 31.41
CA GLU A 341 -22.78 4.36 32.33
C GLU A 341 -24.12 4.78 32.91
N ASP A 342 -24.41 6.07 32.99
CA ASP A 342 -25.68 6.62 33.49
C ASP A 342 -26.78 6.65 32.39
N GLY A 343 -26.43 6.23 31.15
CA GLY A 343 -27.34 6.25 30.00
C GLY A 343 -27.49 7.62 29.33
N GLU A 344 -26.68 8.60 29.71
CA GLU A 344 -26.67 9.91 29.11
C GLU A 344 -25.93 9.86 27.74
N VAL A 345 -26.52 10.43 26.71
CA VAL A 345 -25.89 10.55 25.39
C VAL A 345 -24.73 11.56 25.47
N ILE A 346 -23.52 11.07 25.31
CA ILE A 346 -22.28 11.87 25.34
C ILE A 346 -21.78 12.25 23.96
N SER A 347 -22.15 11.48 22.93
CA SER A 347 -21.81 11.75 21.54
C SER A 347 -22.79 11.09 20.58
N THR A 348 -22.86 11.61 19.35
CA THR A 348 -23.63 11.04 18.26
C THR A 348 -22.75 10.88 17.03
N PHE A 349 -23.09 9.93 16.15
CA PHE A 349 -22.35 9.67 14.93
C PHE A 349 -23.27 9.16 13.81
N THR A 350 -22.75 9.21 12.58
CA THR A 350 -23.33 8.51 11.44
C THR A 350 -22.26 7.59 10.87
N LEU A 351 -22.57 6.29 10.77
CA LEU A 351 -21.65 5.34 10.18
C LEU A 351 -21.48 5.61 8.69
N LYS A 352 -20.23 5.61 8.26
CA LYS A 352 -19.85 5.68 6.85
C LYS A 352 -18.62 4.80 6.61
N PRO A 353 -18.50 4.16 5.45
CA PRO A 353 -19.50 4.06 4.38
C PRO A 353 -20.77 3.29 4.84
N ASP A 354 -21.85 3.33 4.04
CA ASP A 354 -23.10 2.60 4.35
C ASP A 354 -22.86 1.08 4.49
N THR A 355 -21.83 0.55 3.87
CA THR A 355 -21.42 -0.85 3.89
C THR A 355 -20.69 -1.29 5.16
N ILE A 356 -20.31 -0.36 6.04
CA ILE A 356 -19.43 -0.63 7.20
C ILE A 356 -19.94 -1.77 8.11
N LEU A 357 -21.25 -1.91 8.27
CA LEU A 357 -21.85 -2.98 9.07
C LEU A 357 -21.62 -4.36 8.43
N ASP A 358 -21.75 -4.43 7.10
CA ASP A 358 -21.45 -5.65 6.35
C ASP A 358 -19.95 -5.96 6.35
N GLU A 359 -19.11 -4.95 6.29
CA GLU A 359 -17.65 -5.08 6.34
C GLU A 359 -17.21 -5.71 7.67
N VAL A 360 -17.68 -5.17 8.78
CA VAL A 360 -17.39 -5.73 10.11
C VAL A 360 -17.93 -7.16 10.22
N ARG A 361 -19.15 -7.42 9.73
CA ARG A 361 -19.76 -8.76 9.71
C ARG A 361 -18.93 -9.75 8.86
N ALA A 362 -18.40 -9.32 7.73
CA ALA A 362 -17.55 -10.13 6.85
C ALA A 362 -16.15 -10.38 7.43
N GLY A 363 -15.74 -9.62 8.44
CA GLY A 363 -14.39 -9.65 9.00
C GLY A 363 -13.43 -8.66 8.36
N GLY A 364 -13.96 -7.71 7.60
CA GLY A 364 -13.27 -6.59 6.96
C GLY A 364 -13.80 -6.30 5.55
N ARG A 365 -13.46 -5.13 5.03
CA ARG A 365 -13.85 -4.70 3.69
C ARG A 365 -13.32 -5.66 2.62
N ILE A 366 -12.06 -6.09 2.72
CA ILE A 366 -11.46 -7.02 1.76
C ILE A 366 -12.21 -8.37 1.71
N PRO A 367 -12.47 -9.08 2.81
CA PRO A 367 -13.29 -10.27 2.80
C PRO A 367 -14.71 -10.06 2.25
N LEU A 368 -15.35 -8.92 2.57
CA LEU A 368 -16.66 -8.59 2.02
C LEU A 368 -16.63 -8.49 0.50
N LEU A 369 -15.65 -7.76 -0.06
CA LEU A 369 -15.51 -7.57 -1.50
C LEU A 369 -15.28 -8.90 -2.23
N ILE A 370 -14.35 -9.71 -1.74
CA ILE A 370 -14.04 -11.02 -2.33
C ILE A 370 -15.29 -11.90 -2.35
N GLY A 371 -15.96 -12.04 -1.21
CA GLY A 371 -17.13 -12.90 -1.10
C GLY A 371 -18.32 -12.37 -1.90
N ARG A 372 -18.59 -11.06 -1.87
CA ARG A 372 -19.63 -10.41 -2.67
C ARG A 372 -19.40 -10.60 -4.16
N THR A 373 -18.17 -10.36 -4.63
CA THR A 373 -17.80 -10.57 -6.03
C THR A 373 -17.98 -12.04 -6.44
N LEU A 374 -17.57 -12.99 -5.61
CA LEU A 374 -17.79 -14.41 -5.86
C LEU A 374 -19.28 -14.75 -5.93
N THR A 375 -20.08 -14.24 -5.00
CA THR A 375 -21.53 -14.43 -4.97
C THR A 375 -22.19 -13.84 -6.22
N ASP A 376 -21.88 -12.61 -6.58
CA ASP A 376 -22.48 -11.94 -7.75
C ASP A 376 -22.05 -12.64 -9.06
N LYS A 377 -20.77 -13.02 -9.19
CA LYS A 377 -20.26 -13.82 -10.32
C LYS A 377 -20.98 -15.16 -10.45
N THR A 378 -21.20 -15.83 -9.33
CA THR A 378 -21.91 -17.10 -9.29
C THR A 378 -23.37 -16.94 -9.71
N ARG A 379 -24.06 -15.95 -9.18
CA ARG A 379 -25.45 -15.64 -9.55
C ARG A 379 -25.58 -15.28 -11.02
N GLN A 380 -24.68 -14.48 -11.54
CA GLN A 380 -24.62 -14.13 -12.96
C GLN A 380 -24.43 -15.39 -13.83
N ALA A 381 -23.52 -16.28 -13.47
CA ALA A 381 -23.30 -17.54 -14.19
C ALA A 381 -24.52 -18.47 -14.17
N LEU A 382 -25.35 -18.38 -13.13
CA LEU A 382 -26.62 -19.12 -13.01
C LEU A 382 -27.81 -18.37 -13.61
N GLY A 383 -27.64 -17.16 -14.17
CA GLY A 383 -28.72 -16.35 -14.71
C GLY A 383 -29.66 -15.77 -13.64
N LEU A 384 -29.17 -15.59 -12.42
CA LEU A 384 -29.91 -15.02 -11.28
C LEU A 384 -29.60 -13.54 -11.13
N GLU A 385 -30.57 -12.76 -10.61
CA GLU A 385 -30.37 -11.34 -10.25
C GLU A 385 -29.29 -11.20 -9.15
N PRO A 386 -28.60 -10.04 -9.06
CA PRO A 386 -27.64 -9.76 -7.99
C PRO A 386 -28.24 -10.01 -6.61
N SER A 387 -27.38 -10.45 -5.66
CA SER A 387 -27.82 -10.74 -4.30
C SER A 387 -28.30 -9.46 -3.57
N THR A 388 -29.39 -9.61 -2.82
CA THR A 388 -29.96 -8.53 -1.99
C THR A 388 -29.55 -8.62 -0.53
N VAL A 389 -28.71 -9.61 -0.14
CA VAL A 389 -28.29 -9.77 1.25
C VAL A 389 -27.22 -8.75 1.67
N PHE A 390 -26.54 -8.14 0.71
CA PHE A 390 -25.51 -7.14 0.97
C PHE A 390 -26.09 -5.73 0.92
N ILE A 391 -25.66 -4.89 1.87
CA ILE A 391 -25.89 -3.45 1.79
C ILE A 391 -25.09 -2.91 0.58
N ARG A 392 -25.80 -2.28 -0.33
CA ARG A 392 -25.18 -1.62 -1.48
C ARG A 392 -25.30 -0.12 -1.29
N PRO A 393 -24.20 0.65 -1.48
CA PRO A 393 -24.24 2.09 -1.37
C PRO A 393 -25.32 2.70 -2.29
N GLN A 394 -26.03 3.69 -1.79
CA GLN A 394 -26.94 4.44 -2.63
C GLN A 394 -26.13 5.21 -3.69
N GLN A 395 -26.56 5.10 -4.93
CA GLN A 395 -25.97 5.87 -6.00
C GLN A 395 -26.25 7.36 -5.75
N PRO A 396 -25.24 8.24 -5.75
CA PRO A 396 -25.48 9.68 -5.70
C PRO A 396 -26.33 10.07 -6.92
N ALA A 397 -27.23 11.04 -6.73
CA ALA A 397 -28.06 11.55 -7.81
C ALA A 397 -27.17 12.10 -8.94
N ASP A 398 -27.47 11.76 -10.18
CA ASP A 398 -26.79 12.39 -11.32
C ASP A 398 -27.18 13.87 -11.37
N THR A 399 -26.17 14.73 -11.24
CA THR A 399 -26.38 16.20 -11.26
C THR A 399 -26.68 16.73 -12.66
N GLY A 400 -26.53 15.92 -13.72
CA GLY A 400 -26.57 16.34 -15.11
C GLY A 400 -25.44 17.28 -15.53
N LYS A 401 -24.45 17.47 -14.66
CA LYS A 401 -23.24 18.24 -14.95
C LYS A 401 -22.18 17.35 -15.64
N GLY A 402 -21.21 17.99 -16.27
CA GLY A 402 -20.08 17.30 -16.83
C GLY A 402 -19.21 16.61 -15.77
N TYR A 403 -18.34 15.74 -16.21
CA TYR A 403 -17.38 15.02 -15.36
C TYR A 403 -16.04 15.76 -15.31
N THR A 404 -15.41 15.78 -14.15
CA THR A 404 -14.01 16.22 -14.03
C THR A 404 -13.06 15.22 -14.69
N LEU A 405 -11.81 15.59 -14.89
CA LEU A 405 -10.82 14.69 -15.48
C LEU A 405 -10.65 13.42 -14.63
N ALA A 406 -10.53 13.57 -13.32
CA ALA A 406 -10.43 12.45 -12.38
C ALA A 406 -11.66 11.53 -12.43
N GLN A 407 -12.86 12.09 -12.48
CA GLN A 407 -14.11 11.32 -12.59
C GLN A 407 -14.16 10.50 -13.88
N LYS A 408 -13.64 11.03 -14.99
CA LYS A 408 -13.59 10.32 -16.27
C LYS A 408 -12.54 9.20 -16.26
N MET A 409 -11.34 9.44 -15.71
CA MET A 409 -10.29 8.41 -15.58
C MET A 409 -10.76 7.22 -14.73
N VAL A 410 -11.35 7.50 -13.56
CA VAL A 410 -11.91 6.46 -12.70
C VAL A 410 -13.11 5.78 -13.37
N GLY A 411 -13.96 6.55 -14.05
CA GLY A 411 -15.07 6.02 -14.83
C GLY A 411 -14.61 5.01 -15.88
N GLN A 412 -13.64 5.38 -16.71
CA GLN A 412 -13.07 4.47 -17.71
C GLN A 412 -12.53 3.18 -17.07
N ALA A 413 -11.82 3.28 -15.94
CA ALA A 413 -11.31 2.13 -15.22
C ALA A 413 -12.43 1.24 -14.62
N CYS A 414 -13.65 1.77 -14.51
CA CYS A 414 -14.85 1.03 -14.10
C CYS A 414 -15.74 0.62 -15.29
N GLY A 415 -15.36 0.92 -16.54
CA GLY A 415 -16.20 0.70 -17.73
C GLY A 415 -17.40 1.65 -17.82
N LEU A 416 -17.30 2.84 -17.20
CA LEU A 416 -18.34 3.87 -17.14
C LEU A 416 -17.86 5.18 -17.79
N PRO A 417 -18.75 6.07 -18.25
CA PRO A 417 -18.38 7.39 -18.76
C PRO A 417 -17.69 8.28 -17.70
N GLY A 418 -18.05 8.12 -16.45
CA GLY A 418 -17.54 8.86 -15.31
C GLY A 418 -18.12 8.33 -14.00
N VAL A 419 -17.47 8.66 -12.88
CA VAL A 419 -17.92 8.27 -11.54
C VAL A 419 -18.13 9.53 -10.69
N ARG A 420 -19.32 9.71 -10.14
CA ARG A 420 -19.65 10.85 -9.27
C ARG A 420 -19.04 10.71 -7.88
N PRO A 421 -18.70 11.82 -7.20
CA PRO A 421 -18.25 11.79 -5.82
C PRO A 421 -19.27 11.08 -4.90
N GLY A 422 -18.77 10.26 -3.98
CA GLY A 422 -19.58 9.48 -3.04
C GLY A 422 -20.06 8.13 -3.60
N LEU A 423 -19.77 7.81 -4.87
CA LEU A 423 -20.04 6.49 -5.43
C LEU A 423 -18.94 5.52 -5.06
N SER A 424 -19.31 4.38 -4.47
CA SER A 424 -18.39 3.26 -4.30
C SER A 424 -18.21 2.52 -5.62
N CYS A 425 -16.97 2.30 -6.03
CA CYS A 425 -16.59 1.66 -7.27
C CYS A 425 -15.33 0.82 -7.12
N GLU A 426 -15.04 0.00 -8.11
CA GLU A 426 -13.86 -0.88 -8.14
C GLU A 426 -13.08 -0.65 -9.45
N PRO A 427 -12.36 0.47 -9.58
CA PRO A 427 -11.59 0.77 -10.78
C PRO A 427 -10.47 -0.26 -11.02
N LEU A 428 -10.25 -0.60 -12.28
CA LEU A 428 -9.13 -1.42 -12.73
C LEU A 428 -7.81 -0.72 -12.41
N MET A 429 -6.92 -1.41 -11.69
CA MET A 429 -5.59 -0.94 -11.34
C MET A 429 -4.58 -1.34 -12.41
N THR A 430 -4.22 -0.41 -13.25
CA THR A 430 -3.27 -0.65 -14.35
C THR A 430 -1.83 -0.72 -13.85
N THR A 431 -1.50 0.02 -12.79
CA THR A 431 -0.14 0.09 -12.26
C THR A 431 -0.18 0.03 -10.73
N VAL A 432 0.59 -0.89 -10.14
CA VAL A 432 0.70 -1.09 -8.69
C VAL A 432 2.15 -1.01 -8.26
N GLY A 433 2.43 -0.13 -7.29
CA GLY A 433 3.78 0.08 -6.74
C GLY A 433 3.95 -0.51 -5.34
N SER A 434 5.03 -1.26 -5.13
CA SER A 434 5.48 -1.74 -3.83
C SER A 434 6.95 -1.38 -3.60
N GLN A 435 7.32 -1.01 -2.40
CA GLN A 435 8.69 -0.63 -2.05
C GLN A 435 9.18 -1.40 -0.79
N ASP A 436 10.46 -1.34 -0.51
CA ASP A 436 11.12 -2.20 0.47
C ASP A 436 10.62 -2.07 1.92
N THR A 437 10.09 -0.92 2.34
CA THR A 437 9.56 -0.78 3.71
C THR A 437 8.13 -1.32 3.87
N THR A 438 7.37 -1.43 2.78
CA THR A 438 6.02 -2.01 2.76
C THR A 438 5.95 -3.37 2.09
N GLY A 439 6.94 -3.70 1.27
CA GLY A 439 7.01 -4.93 0.48
C GLY A 439 6.90 -6.23 1.29
N PRO A 440 7.56 -6.38 2.45
CA PRO A 440 7.37 -7.55 3.29
C PRO A 440 5.91 -7.74 3.75
N MET A 441 5.24 -6.65 4.16
CA MET A 441 3.82 -6.72 4.52
C MET A 441 2.93 -7.01 3.31
N THR A 442 3.20 -6.37 2.17
CA THR A 442 2.48 -6.66 0.91
C THR A 442 2.65 -8.12 0.50
N ARG A 443 3.86 -8.68 0.62
CA ARG A 443 4.12 -10.10 0.39
C ARG A 443 3.26 -10.99 1.30
N ASP A 444 3.21 -10.69 2.57
CA ASP A 444 2.49 -11.49 3.55
C ASP A 444 0.97 -11.40 3.31
N GLU A 445 0.45 -10.22 2.97
CA GLU A 445 -0.95 -10.05 2.53
C GLU A 445 -1.24 -10.81 1.22
N LEU A 446 -0.32 -10.80 0.24
CA LEU A 446 -0.46 -11.58 -1.00
C LEU A 446 -0.50 -13.09 -0.75
N LYS A 447 0.25 -13.58 0.24
CA LYS A 447 0.17 -14.98 0.67
C LYS A 447 -1.18 -15.30 1.29
N GLU A 448 -1.70 -14.42 2.16
CA GLU A 448 -3.02 -14.56 2.77
C GLU A 448 -4.15 -14.48 1.74
N LEU A 449 -3.99 -13.63 0.70
CA LEU A 449 -4.90 -13.56 -0.45
C LEU A 449 -4.73 -14.75 -1.41
N ALA A 450 -3.95 -15.75 -1.06
CA ALA A 450 -3.69 -16.93 -1.89
C ALA A 450 -3.23 -16.58 -3.33
N CYS A 451 -2.51 -15.48 -3.51
CA CYS A 451 -2.10 -14.97 -4.81
C CYS A 451 -0.90 -15.76 -5.36
N LEU A 452 -1.11 -16.52 -6.44
CA LEU A 452 -0.07 -17.21 -7.18
C LEU A 452 0.36 -16.48 -8.45
N GLY A 453 -0.40 -15.48 -8.89
CA GLY A 453 -0.13 -14.66 -10.06
C GLY A 453 -0.83 -13.31 -9.94
N PHE A 454 -0.21 -12.23 -10.44
CA PHE A 454 -0.82 -10.91 -10.43
C PHE A 454 -1.85 -10.76 -11.54
N SER A 455 -3.02 -10.19 -11.19
CA SER A 455 -4.04 -9.79 -12.14
C SER A 455 -3.88 -8.34 -12.61
N ALA A 456 -3.22 -7.47 -11.82
CA ALA A 456 -2.88 -6.13 -12.26
C ALA A 456 -1.87 -6.17 -13.42
N ASP A 457 -2.01 -5.26 -14.37
CA ASP A 457 -1.22 -5.24 -15.61
C ASP A 457 0.28 -5.04 -15.36
N LEU A 458 0.64 -4.18 -14.40
CA LEU A 458 2.00 -3.98 -13.93
C LEU A 458 2.03 -3.91 -12.40
N VAL A 459 2.79 -4.79 -11.78
CA VAL A 459 3.17 -4.70 -10.36
C VAL A 459 4.68 -4.53 -10.27
N MET A 460 5.14 -3.46 -9.62
CA MET A 460 6.57 -3.16 -9.47
C MET A 460 6.99 -3.19 -8.02
N GLN A 461 8.13 -3.84 -7.74
CA GLN A 461 8.82 -3.81 -6.45
C GLN A 461 10.14 -3.06 -6.56
N SER A 462 10.40 -2.12 -5.65
CA SER A 462 11.67 -1.40 -5.56
C SER A 462 12.31 -1.47 -4.19
N PHE A 463 13.56 -0.95 -4.07
CA PHE A 463 14.39 -1.02 -2.87
C PHE A 463 15.02 0.33 -2.53
N CYS A 464 14.23 1.42 -2.60
CA CYS A 464 14.76 2.78 -2.51
C CYS A 464 14.89 3.33 -1.08
N HIS A 465 14.14 2.81 -0.12
CA HIS A 465 14.10 3.36 1.24
C HIS A 465 15.23 2.86 2.13
N THR A 466 15.69 1.64 1.90
CA THR A 466 16.65 0.97 2.79
C THR A 466 18.02 0.73 2.14
N VAL A 467 18.25 1.29 0.95
CA VAL A 467 19.46 1.03 0.15
C VAL A 467 20.70 1.76 0.64
N ALA A 468 20.56 2.95 1.22
CA ALA A 468 21.71 3.79 1.57
C ALA A 468 22.61 3.15 2.64
N TYR A 469 22.02 2.64 3.72
CA TYR A 469 22.74 1.98 4.82
C TYR A 469 21.96 0.75 5.28
N PRO A 470 21.95 -0.36 4.49
CA PRO A 470 21.11 -1.52 4.76
C PRO A 470 21.54 -2.27 6.02
N LYS A 471 20.56 -2.59 6.86
CA LYS A 471 20.73 -3.50 7.99
C LYS A 471 20.64 -4.96 7.51
N PRO A 472 21.05 -5.95 8.29
CA PRO A 472 20.95 -7.37 7.88
C PRO A 472 19.55 -7.81 7.43
N VAL A 473 18.50 -7.29 8.06
CA VAL A 473 17.11 -7.57 7.68
C VAL A 473 16.75 -6.92 6.34
N ASP A 474 17.30 -5.74 6.04
CA ASP A 474 17.08 -5.07 4.74
C ASP A 474 17.75 -5.88 3.64
N ILE A 475 18.98 -6.36 3.88
CA ILE A 475 19.71 -7.22 2.92
C ILE A 475 18.91 -8.50 2.63
N LYS A 476 18.34 -9.14 3.65
CA LYS A 476 17.47 -10.29 3.49
C LYS A 476 16.24 -9.95 2.63
N THR A 477 15.59 -8.82 2.91
CA THR A 477 14.45 -8.30 2.13
C THR A 477 14.85 -8.07 0.66
N HIS A 478 16.01 -7.46 0.41
CA HIS A 478 16.52 -7.23 -0.94
C HIS A 478 16.83 -8.53 -1.70
N GLN A 479 17.11 -9.63 -0.99
CA GLN A 479 17.35 -10.94 -1.60
C GLN A 479 16.06 -11.74 -1.86
N GLU A 480 15.08 -11.66 -0.97
CA GLU A 480 13.88 -12.50 -1.02
C GLU A 480 12.75 -11.91 -1.87
N LEU A 481 12.51 -10.60 -1.77
CA LEU A 481 11.38 -9.96 -2.47
C LEU A 481 11.47 -10.02 -4.00
N PRO A 482 12.62 -9.86 -4.66
CA PRO A 482 12.67 -9.91 -6.13
C PRO A 482 12.11 -11.21 -6.69
N GLY A 483 12.53 -12.35 -6.16
CA GLY A 483 12.04 -13.66 -6.59
C GLY A 483 10.55 -13.86 -6.32
N PHE A 484 10.07 -13.36 -5.18
CA PHE A 484 8.65 -13.45 -4.84
C PHE A 484 7.76 -12.68 -5.82
N PHE A 485 8.13 -11.44 -6.17
CA PHE A 485 7.36 -10.63 -7.11
C PHE A 485 7.48 -11.16 -8.55
N ALA A 486 8.69 -11.51 -8.98
CA ALA A 486 8.92 -12.04 -10.32
C ALA A 486 8.18 -13.35 -10.59
N SER A 487 8.12 -14.27 -9.59
CA SER A 487 7.40 -15.54 -9.75
C SER A 487 5.88 -15.36 -9.93
N ARG A 488 5.35 -14.16 -9.66
CA ARG A 488 3.94 -13.78 -9.82
C ARG A 488 3.70 -12.86 -11.02
N GLY A 489 4.70 -12.64 -11.87
CA GLY A 489 4.61 -11.76 -13.03
C GLY A 489 4.88 -10.30 -12.71
N GLY A 490 5.50 -9.98 -11.57
CA GLY A 490 5.89 -8.62 -11.20
C GLY A 490 7.28 -8.24 -11.69
N VAL A 491 7.50 -6.94 -11.85
CA VAL A 491 8.80 -6.35 -12.20
C VAL A 491 9.53 -5.97 -10.91
N ALA A 492 10.65 -6.62 -10.62
CA ALA A 492 11.49 -6.27 -9.50
C ALA A 492 12.70 -5.45 -9.96
N LEU A 493 12.82 -4.23 -9.44
CA LEU A 493 14.01 -3.41 -9.62
C LEU A 493 15.19 -4.00 -8.84
N ARG A 494 16.40 -3.66 -9.24
CA ARG A 494 17.62 -4.04 -8.53
C ARG A 494 17.88 -3.07 -7.40
N THR A 495 18.51 -3.54 -6.34
CA THR A 495 18.98 -2.68 -5.26
C THR A 495 19.90 -1.59 -5.80
N GLY A 496 19.58 -0.33 -5.52
CA GLY A 496 20.31 0.84 -6.01
C GLY A 496 19.87 1.35 -7.40
N ASP A 497 18.83 0.76 -8.01
CA ASP A 497 18.25 1.32 -9.25
C ASP A 497 17.59 2.68 -8.99
N GLY A 498 17.11 2.92 -7.77
CA GLY A 498 16.62 4.22 -7.34
C GLY A 498 15.18 4.22 -6.83
N ILE A 499 14.59 5.41 -6.82
CA ILE A 499 13.28 5.69 -6.22
C ILE A 499 12.17 5.09 -7.08
N ILE A 500 11.26 4.36 -6.42
CA ILE A 500 10.14 3.68 -7.11
C ILE A 500 9.34 4.63 -7.99
N HIS A 501 9.04 5.85 -7.53
CA HIS A 501 8.18 6.78 -8.25
C HIS A 501 8.80 7.21 -9.58
N SER A 502 10.10 7.46 -9.59
CA SER A 502 10.84 7.81 -10.82
C SER A 502 10.83 6.67 -11.85
N TRP A 503 10.78 5.41 -11.40
CA TRP A 503 10.66 4.25 -12.27
C TRP A 503 9.22 3.94 -12.68
N LEU A 504 8.26 4.01 -11.75
CA LEU A 504 6.84 3.80 -12.05
C LEU A 504 6.35 4.79 -13.10
N ASN A 505 6.73 6.07 -12.96
CA ASN A 505 6.32 7.11 -13.89
C ASN A 505 6.81 6.83 -15.32
N ARG A 506 7.94 6.15 -15.47
CA ARG A 506 8.45 5.67 -16.77
C ARG A 506 7.62 4.53 -17.38
N MET A 507 6.76 3.90 -16.59
CA MET A 507 5.94 2.77 -17.01
C MET A 507 4.44 3.05 -16.98
N LEU A 508 4.04 4.32 -16.77
CA LEU A 508 2.63 4.69 -16.78
C LEU A 508 2.04 4.66 -18.19
N LEU A 509 0.76 4.36 -18.24
CA LEU A 509 -0.06 4.57 -19.43
C LEU A 509 -0.97 5.79 -19.18
N PRO A 510 -1.18 6.64 -20.19
CA PRO A 510 -2.04 7.82 -20.04
C PRO A 510 -3.47 7.45 -19.64
N ASP A 511 -4.07 8.33 -18.86
CA ASP A 511 -5.49 8.26 -18.42
C ASP A 511 -5.86 6.98 -17.66
N THR A 512 -4.88 6.29 -17.05
CA THR A 512 -5.10 5.06 -16.31
C THR A 512 -5.07 5.29 -14.80
N VAL A 513 -5.65 4.33 -14.06
CA VAL A 513 -5.71 4.36 -12.60
C VAL A 513 -4.70 3.39 -12.00
N GLY A 514 -4.12 3.76 -10.86
CA GLY A 514 -3.23 2.87 -10.13
C GLY A 514 -3.14 3.16 -8.64
N THR A 515 -2.29 2.40 -7.97
CA THR A 515 -2.07 2.50 -6.53
C THR A 515 -0.64 2.16 -6.15
N GLY A 516 -0.29 2.37 -4.90
CA GLY A 516 0.98 1.92 -4.33
C GLY A 516 1.05 2.11 -2.83
N GLY A 517 2.02 1.43 -2.23
CA GLY A 517 2.21 1.41 -0.78
C GLY A 517 2.94 2.63 -0.21
N ASP A 518 3.20 3.64 -1.00
CA ASP A 518 3.79 4.90 -0.59
C ASP A 518 2.83 6.07 -0.86
N SER A 519 2.74 7.02 0.08
CA SER A 519 1.89 8.20 -0.06
C SER A 519 2.26 9.10 -1.25
N HIS A 520 3.51 9.00 -1.73
CA HIS A 520 4.02 9.70 -2.92
C HIS A 520 3.82 8.92 -4.23
N THR A 521 3.05 7.84 -4.21
CA THR A 521 2.60 7.21 -5.46
C THR A 521 1.57 8.13 -6.12
N ARG A 522 2.05 9.07 -6.96
CA ARG A 522 1.26 10.12 -7.62
C ARG A 522 1.57 10.13 -9.11
N PHE A 523 0.59 9.80 -9.91
CA PHE A 523 0.79 9.57 -11.34
C PHE A 523 0.52 10.83 -12.18
N PRO A 524 1.53 11.40 -12.85
CA PRO A 524 1.33 12.60 -13.68
C PRO A 524 0.64 12.30 -15.02
N LEU A 525 0.63 11.05 -15.50
CA LEU A 525 -0.03 10.64 -16.75
C LEU A 525 -1.43 10.06 -16.55
N GLY A 526 -1.85 9.85 -15.34
CA GLY A 526 -3.12 9.26 -14.98
C GLY A 526 -3.55 9.72 -13.60
N ILE A 527 -4.15 8.82 -12.84
CA ILE A 527 -4.52 9.08 -11.46
C ILE A 527 -4.12 7.89 -10.57
N SER A 528 -3.70 8.16 -9.36
CA SER A 528 -3.37 7.11 -8.39
C SER A 528 -3.94 7.41 -7.02
N PHE A 529 -4.27 6.33 -6.32
CA PHE A 529 -4.80 6.36 -4.97
C PHE A 529 -3.88 5.54 -4.06
N PRO A 530 -2.91 6.18 -3.37
CA PRO A 530 -2.04 5.48 -2.43
C PRO A 530 -2.83 4.75 -1.35
N ALA A 531 -2.39 3.55 -0.99
CA ALA A 531 -3.12 2.72 -0.06
C ALA A 531 -2.18 1.95 0.89
N GLY A 532 -2.74 1.36 1.95
CA GLY A 532 -2.03 0.43 2.82
C GLY A 532 -1.68 -0.87 2.10
N SER A 533 -0.72 -1.62 2.64
CA SER A 533 -0.20 -2.86 2.04
C SER A 533 -1.29 -3.90 1.73
N GLY A 534 -2.39 -3.94 2.50
CA GLY A 534 -3.52 -4.83 2.26
C GLY A 534 -4.26 -4.51 0.95
N LEU A 535 -4.61 -3.24 0.73
CA LEU A 535 -5.25 -2.81 -0.53
C LEU A 535 -4.29 -2.87 -1.71
N VAL A 536 -3.00 -2.59 -1.51
CA VAL A 536 -1.97 -2.76 -2.54
C VAL A 536 -1.86 -4.23 -2.96
N ALA A 537 -1.87 -5.15 -1.99
CA ALA A 537 -1.88 -6.58 -2.26
C ALA A 537 -3.18 -7.03 -2.97
N PHE A 538 -4.32 -6.50 -2.53
CA PHE A 538 -5.61 -6.74 -3.18
C PHE A 538 -5.61 -6.27 -4.63
N ALA A 539 -5.12 -5.05 -4.89
CA ALA A 539 -5.00 -4.49 -6.23
C ALA A 539 -4.07 -5.33 -7.12
N ALA A 540 -2.93 -5.77 -6.59
CA ALA A 540 -2.01 -6.62 -7.32
C ALA A 540 -2.63 -7.99 -7.65
N ALA A 541 -3.29 -8.62 -6.67
CA ALA A 541 -3.85 -9.97 -6.80
C ALA A 541 -5.10 -10.02 -7.68
N LEU A 542 -6.00 -9.03 -7.57
CA LEU A 542 -7.32 -9.03 -8.22
C LEU A 542 -7.43 -8.03 -9.38
N GLY A 543 -6.46 -7.12 -9.54
CA GLY A 543 -6.42 -6.15 -10.61
C GLY A 543 -7.39 -4.97 -10.45
N VAL A 544 -8.11 -4.89 -9.34
CA VAL A 544 -9.05 -3.81 -9.00
C VAL A 544 -8.84 -3.34 -7.58
N MET A 545 -9.31 -2.15 -7.22
CA MET A 545 -9.24 -1.66 -5.84
C MET A 545 -10.56 -0.97 -5.48
N PRO A 546 -11.13 -1.24 -4.29
CA PRO A 546 -12.31 -0.51 -3.84
C PRO A 546 -11.99 0.97 -3.60
N LEU A 547 -12.86 1.82 -4.08
CA LEU A 547 -12.74 3.26 -3.97
C LEU A 547 -14.11 3.90 -3.79
N ASP A 548 -14.26 4.72 -2.75
CA ASP A 548 -15.34 5.70 -2.67
C ASP A 548 -14.85 6.96 -3.36
N MET A 549 -15.48 7.29 -4.49
CA MET A 549 -15.01 8.39 -5.34
C MET A 549 -14.97 9.71 -4.56
N PRO A 550 -13.80 10.34 -4.38
CA PRO A 550 -13.70 11.61 -3.69
C PRO A 550 -14.16 12.79 -4.55
N GLU A 551 -14.48 13.90 -3.88
CA GLU A 551 -14.61 15.20 -4.57
C GLU A 551 -13.26 15.66 -5.12
N SER A 552 -13.28 16.54 -6.11
CA SER A 552 -12.08 17.18 -6.66
C SER A 552 -11.98 18.66 -6.27
N VAL A 553 -10.78 19.10 -5.97
CA VAL A 553 -10.37 20.52 -5.92
C VAL A 553 -9.55 20.81 -7.17
N LEU A 554 -9.86 21.88 -7.87
CA LEU A 554 -9.11 22.31 -9.05
C LEU A 554 -8.13 23.42 -8.68
N VAL A 555 -6.87 23.23 -9.04
CA VAL A 555 -5.86 24.30 -9.07
C VAL A 555 -5.59 24.67 -10.52
N ARG A 556 -5.88 25.93 -10.86
CA ARG A 556 -5.70 26.47 -12.20
C ARG A 556 -4.61 27.54 -12.20
N PHE A 557 -3.54 27.27 -12.92
CA PHE A 557 -2.46 28.25 -13.14
C PHE A 557 -2.79 29.15 -14.33
N LYS A 558 -2.42 30.42 -14.20
CA LYS A 558 -2.53 31.43 -15.25
C LYS A 558 -1.25 32.26 -15.31
N GLY A 559 -1.05 32.95 -16.41
CA GLY A 559 0.13 33.79 -16.60
C GLY A 559 1.38 32.99 -16.93
N GLU A 560 2.54 33.62 -16.82
CA GLU A 560 3.84 33.05 -17.17
C GLU A 560 4.77 33.01 -15.94
N LEU A 561 5.64 31.99 -15.91
CA LEU A 561 6.62 31.82 -14.86
C LEU A 561 7.60 33.01 -14.87
N GLN A 562 7.76 33.65 -13.72
CA GLN A 562 8.63 34.81 -13.60
C GLN A 562 10.11 34.41 -13.51
N PRO A 563 11.02 35.29 -13.97
CA PRO A 563 12.45 35.08 -13.84
C PRO A 563 12.87 34.72 -12.41
N GLY A 564 13.69 33.66 -12.24
CA GLY A 564 14.17 33.18 -10.94
C GLY A 564 13.19 32.29 -10.18
N ILE A 565 11.97 32.18 -10.63
CA ILE A 565 10.97 31.31 -10.04
C ILE A 565 11.09 29.91 -10.66
N THR A 566 11.10 28.90 -9.81
CA THR A 566 11.26 27.50 -10.19
C THR A 566 9.94 26.75 -10.03
N LEU A 567 9.88 25.52 -10.51
CA LEU A 567 8.71 24.67 -10.33
C LEU A 567 8.43 24.37 -8.87
N ARG A 568 9.47 24.26 -8.02
CA ARG A 568 9.29 24.08 -6.57
C ARG A 568 8.57 25.27 -5.93
N ASP A 569 8.77 26.48 -6.43
CA ASP A 569 8.06 27.65 -5.94
C ASP A 569 6.58 27.59 -6.32
N ILE A 570 6.25 27.06 -7.51
CA ILE A 570 4.86 26.79 -7.92
C ILE A 570 4.21 25.73 -7.02
N VAL A 571 4.93 24.66 -6.69
CA VAL A 571 4.49 23.66 -5.70
C VAL A 571 4.11 24.30 -4.38
N ASN A 572 4.95 25.19 -3.87
CA ASN A 572 4.74 25.90 -2.60
C ASN A 572 3.72 27.04 -2.72
N ALA A 573 3.45 27.56 -3.93
CA ALA A 573 2.41 28.56 -4.16
C ALA A 573 1.01 28.00 -3.91
N ILE A 574 0.78 26.70 -4.13
CA ILE A 574 -0.51 26.06 -3.89
C ILE A 574 -0.94 26.25 -2.42
N PRO A 575 -0.18 25.77 -1.40
CA PRO A 575 -0.54 26.03 -0.01
C PRO A 575 -0.47 27.52 0.37
N TYR A 576 0.46 28.29 -0.20
CA TYR A 576 0.58 29.72 0.09
C TYR A 576 -0.70 30.47 -0.25
N ILE A 577 -1.23 30.30 -1.46
CA ILE A 577 -2.48 30.93 -1.91
C ILE A 577 -3.68 30.33 -1.17
N ALA A 578 -3.71 29.04 -0.89
CA ALA A 578 -4.79 28.42 -0.12
C ALA A 578 -4.88 29.01 1.31
N ILE A 579 -3.74 29.29 1.95
CA ILE A 579 -3.67 29.95 3.25
C ILE A 579 -4.21 31.39 3.15
N GLN A 580 -3.78 32.16 2.16
CA GLN A 580 -4.25 33.53 1.94
C GLN A 580 -5.77 33.58 1.72
N LYS A 581 -6.33 32.56 1.07
CA LYS A 581 -7.78 32.43 0.86
C LYS A 581 -8.54 31.86 2.08
N GLY A 582 -7.85 31.50 3.17
CA GLY A 582 -8.44 30.91 4.38
C GLY A 582 -8.96 29.48 4.18
N LEU A 583 -8.49 28.78 3.15
CA LEU A 583 -8.84 27.41 2.78
C LEU A 583 -7.91 26.37 3.42
N LEU A 584 -6.72 26.80 3.86
CA LEU A 584 -5.73 25.98 4.54
C LEU A 584 -5.18 26.76 5.74
N THR A 585 -4.87 26.07 6.85
CA THR A 585 -4.14 26.67 7.97
C THR A 585 -2.88 25.86 8.26
N ALA A 586 -1.77 26.54 8.55
CA ALA A 586 -0.53 25.90 8.99
C ALA A 586 -0.60 25.43 10.45
N GLU A 587 -1.48 26.03 11.27
CA GLU A 587 -1.66 25.67 12.67
C GLU A 587 -2.31 24.30 12.81
N LYS A 588 -1.81 23.48 13.76
CA LYS A 588 -2.30 22.11 13.99
C LYS A 588 -3.63 22.04 14.74
N GLN A 589 -3.97 23.10 15.48
CA GLN A 589 -5.25 23.17 16.19
C GLN A 589 -6.33 23.76 15.27
N ASN A 590 -7.49 23.07 15.19
CA ASN A 590 -8.60 23.43 14.29
C ASN A 590 -8.17 23.59 12.83
N LYS A 591 -7.27 22.74 12.36
CA LYS A 591 -6.69 22.80 11.01
C LYS A 591 -7.78 22.74 9.94
N LYS A 592 -7.89 23.81 9.15
CA LYS A 592 -8.61 23.78 7.87
C LYS A 592 -7.69 23.19 6.81
N ASN A 593 -8.22 22.33 5.99
CA ASN A 593 -7.50 21.78 4.83
C ASN A 593 -8.50 21.39 3.73
N VAL A 594 -8.67 22.27 2.74
CA VAL A 594 -9.58 22.07 1.63
C VAL A 594 -9.22 20.85 0.78
N PHE A 595 -7.96 20.42 0.81
CA PHE A 595 -7.45 19.30 0.02
C PHE A 595 -7.65 17.93 0.68
N ALA A 596 -7.80 17.90 2.01
CA ALA A 596 -7.83 16.65 2.76
C ALA A 596 -8.98 15.75 2.32
N GLY A 597 -8.65 14.50 1.96
CA GLY A 597 -9.62 13.50 1.50
C GLY A 597 -10.18 13.74 0.09
N ARG A 598 -9.68 14.75 -0.64
CA ARG A 598 -10.09 15.10 -2.00
C ARG A 598 -9.02 14.77 -3.02
N ILE A 599 -9.41 14.76 -4.28
CA ILE A 599 -8.50 14.68 -5.42
C ILE A 599 -8.06 16.10 -5.76
N LEU A 600 -6.78 16.32 -5.98
CA LEU A 600 -6.28 17.56 -6.53
C LEU A 600 -6.10 17.42 -8.05
N GLU A 601 -6.87 18.18 -8.81
CA GLU A 601 -6.71 18.30 -10.25
C GLU A 601 -5.96 19.60 -10.58
N ILE A 602 -4.96 19.49 -11.45
CA ILE A 602 -4.08 20.61 -11.82
C ILE A 602 -4.20 20.90 -13.32
N GLU A 603 -4.36 22.18 -13.68
CA GLU A 603 -4.36 22.62 -15.08
C GLU A 603 -3.69 23.98 -15.27
N GLY A 604 -3.47 24.37 -16.54
CA GLY A 604 -2.88 25.66 -16.91
C GLY A 604 -1.39 25.61 -17.19
N LEU A 605 -0.77 24.43 -17.15
CA LEU A 605 0.64 24.19 -17.43
C LEU A 605 0.81 23.03 -18.44
N PRO A 606 0.20 23.10 -19.64
CA PRO A 606 0.10 21.96 -20.56
C PRO A 606 1.45 21.49 -21.10
N ASP A 607 2.44 22.39 -21.17
CA ASP A 607 3.76 22.13 -21.80
C ASP A 607 4.83 21.69 -20.80
N LEU A 608 4.46 21.46 -19.51
CA LEU A 608 5.38 20.89 -18.54
C LEU A 608 5.84 19.52 -19.02
N LYS A 609 7.13 19.24 -18.91
CA LYS A 609 7.65 17.89 -19.09
C LYS A 609 7.05 16.98 -18.01
N VAL A 610 6.83 15.71 -18.31
CA VAL A 610 6.17 14.78 -17.40
C VAL A 610 6.92 14.67 -16.06
N GLU A 611 8.25 14.71 -16.07
CA GLU A 611 9.06 14.69 -14.84
C GLU A 611 8.88 15.96 -13.99
N GLN A 612 8.62 17.11 -14.62
CA GLN A 612 8.24 18.35 -13.92
C GLN A 612 6.81 18.26 -13.37
N ALA A 613 5.89 17.73 -14.16
CA ALA A 613 4.51 17.50 -13.72
C ALA A 613 4.47 16.57 -12.50
N PHE A 614 5.37 15.60 -12.42
CA PHE A 614 5.48 14.74 -11.26
C PHE A 614 5.83 15.50 -9.98
N GLU A 615 6.66 16.51 -10.01
CA GLU A 615 6.98 17.33 -8.84
C GLU A 615 5.72 17.99 -8.25
N LEU A 616 4.82 18.48 -9.10
CA LEU A 616 3.52 19.04 -8.68
C LEU A 616 2.59 17.97 -8.10
N THR A 617 2.48 16.82 -8.78
CA THR A 617 1.58 15.76 -8.32
C THR A 617 2.09 15.10 -7.06
N ASP A 618 3.39 14.89 -6.93
CA ASP A 618 4.03 14.27 -5.76
C ASP A 618 3.77 15.06 -4.46
N ALA A 619 3.89 16.37 -4.52
CA ALA A 619 3.67 17.26 -3.38
C ALA A 619 2.25 17.22 -2.80
N THR A 620 1.27 16.72 -3.55
CA THR A 620 -0.12 16.60 -3.08
C THR A 620 -0.26 15.62 -1.91
N ALA A 621 0.71 14.72 -1.74
CA ALA A 621 0.79 13.82 -0.59
C ALA A 621 0.85 14.61 0.74
N GLU A 622 1.52 15.77 0.74
CA GLU A 622 1.67 16.60 1.93
C GLU A 622 0.40 17.40 2.28
N ARG A 623 -0.54 17.47 1.36
CA ARG A 623 -1.85 18.12 1.55
C ARG A 623 -2.93 17.14 1.97
N SER A 624 -2.59 15.88 2.24
CA SER A 624 -3.53 14.80 2.54
C SER A 624 -4.56 14.56 1.42
N CYS A 625 -4.19 14.82 0.17
CA CYS A 625 -5.01 14.48 -0.97
C CYS A 625 -5.14 12.96 -1.10
N THR A 626 -6.33 12.49 -1.44
CA THR A 626 -6.57 11.05 -1.72
C THR A 626 -5.97 10.64 -3.05
N GLY A 627 -6.01 11.52 -4.06
CA GLY A 627 -5.46 11.32 -5.39
C GLY A 627 -5.02 12.64 -6.01
N CYS A 628 -4.39 12.56 -7.18
CA CYS A 628 -4.01 13.73 -7.96
C CYS A 628 -3.95 13.37 -9.43
N THR A 629 -4.29 14.33 -10.29
CA THR A 629 -4.04 14.28 -11.73
C THR A 629 -3.69 15.68 -12.26
N ILE A 630 -3.00 15.74 -13.40
CA ILE A 630 -2.60 16.98 -14.05
C ILE A 630 -2.90 16.91 -15.54
N LYS A 631 -3.41 18.01 -16.10
CA LYS A 631 -3.66 18.13 -17.53
C LYS A 631 -2.37 18.53 -18.27
N LEU A 632 -1.89 17.67 -19.15
CA LEU A 632 -0.73 17.88 -20.01
C LEU A 632 -1.14 17.87 -21.49
N SER A 633 -0.23 18.35 -22.37
CA SER A 633 -0.39 18.26 -23.81
C SER A 633 -0.08 16.86 -24.34
N VAL A 634 -0.70 16.52 -25.46
CA VAL A 634 -0.45 15.25 -26.17
C VAL A 634 1.02 15.15 -26.60
N GLU A 635 1.60 16.28 -26.99
CA GLU A 635 3.00 16.39 -27.44
C GLU A 635 3.97 16.01 -26.33
N THR A 636 3.79 16.57 -25.14
CA THR A 636 4.63 16.28 -23.95
C THR A 636 4.52 14.81 -23.55
N VAL A 637 3.33 14.26 -23.54
CA VAL A 637 3.11 12.85 -23.16
C VAL A 637 3.70 11.92 -24.22
N SER A 638 3.53 12.24 -25.51
CA SER A 638 4.09 11.44 -26.61
C SER A 638 5.61 11.43 -26.61
N GLU A 639 6.26 12.57 -26.34
CA GLU A 639 7.72 12.65 -26.17
C GLU A 639 8.20 11.71 -25.07
N TYR A 640 7.55 11.77 -23.92
CA TYR A 640 7.91 10.95 -22.76
C TYR A 640 7.71 9.45 -23.03
N LEU A 641 6.60 9.06 -23.65
CA LEU A 641 6.34 7.65 -23.95
C LEU A 641 7.30 7.08 -24.99
N ARG A 642 7.70 7.87 -26.03
CA ARG A 642 8.75 7.43 -26.98
C ARG A 642 10.06 7.11 -26.25
N SER A 643 10.48 8.00 -25.37
CA SER A 643 11.65 7.77 -24.50
C SER A 643 11.49 6.49 -23.68
N ASN A 644 10.32 6.28 -23.07
CA ASN A 644 10.08 5.12 -22.21
C ASN A 644 10.03 3.79 -22.97
N VAL A 645 9.53 3.78 -24.21
CA VAL A 645 9.57 2.60 -25.09
C VAL A 645 11.02 2.14 -25.27
N VAL A 646 11.95 3.06 -25.54
CA VAL A 646 13.38 2.75 -25.67
C VAL A 646 13.95 2.21 -24.35
N LEU A 647 13.61 2.83 -23.22
CA LEU A 647 14.02 2.36 -21.89
C LEU A 647 13.53 0.93 -21.60
N LEU A 648 12.27 0.63 -21.88
CA LEU A 648 11.70 -0.68 -21.61
C LEU A 648 12.35 -1.77 -22.47
N LYS A 649 12.63 -1.50 -23.75
CA LYS A 649 13.42 -2.39 -24.64
C LYS A 649 14.80 -2.67 -24.04
N ASN A 650 15.47 -1.66 -23.53
CA ASN A 650 16.78 -1.80 -22.89
C ASN A 650 16.70 -2.60 -21.58
N MET A 651 15.67 -2.41 -20.77
CA MET A 651 15.45 -3.21 -19.55
C MET A 651 15.31 -4.70 -19.85
N VAL A 652 14.54 -5.06 -20.87
CA VAL A 652 14.40 -6.45 -21.33
C VAL A 652 15.75 -7.01 -21.75
N ALA A 653 16.50 -6.26 -22.54
CA ALA A 653 17.82 -6.67 -23.02
C ALA A 653 18.84 -6.85 -21.87
N ARG A 654 18.74 -6.06 -20.80
CA ARG A 654 19.58 -6.15 -19.62
C ARG A 654 19.11 -7.20 -18.59
N GLY A 655 18.07 -7.96 -18.91
CA GLY A 655 17.61 -9.10 -18.11
C GLY A 655 16.92 -8.68 -16.82
N TYR A 656 16.11 -7.62 -16.82
CA TYR A 656 15.18 -7.36 -15.73
C TYR A 656 14.15 -8.49 -15.62
N GLN A 657 13.76 -8.79 -14.38
CA GLN A 657 12.84 -9.89 -14.12
C GLN A 657 11.45 -9.57 -14.69
N ASP A 658 10.80 -10.62 -15.16
CA ASP A 658 9.54 -10.65 -15.88
C ASP A 658 9.50 -9.75 -17.12
N ALA A 659 10.37 -10.09 -18.07
CA ALA A 659 10.43 -9.44 -19.38
C ALA A 659 9.06 -9.42 -20.09
N ARG A 660 8.19 -10.41 -19.87
CA ARG A 660 6.84 -10.49 -20.46
C ARG A 660 5.97 -9.31 -20.03
N THR A 661 5.97 -8.98 -18.75
CA THR A 661 5.21 -7.85 -18.22
C THR A 661 5.74 -6.52 -18.75
N ILE A 662 7.08 -6.37 -18.83
CA ILE A 662 7.70 -5.18 -19.40
C ILE A 662 7.32 -5.03 -20.87
N MET A 663 7.38 -6.12 -21.64
CA MET A 663 7.02 -6.11 -23.07
C MET A 663 5.53 -5.81 -23.29
N ARG A 664 4.63 -6.40 -22.50
CA ARG A 664 3.19 -6.10 -22.56
C ARG A 664 2.94 -4.61 -22.33
N ARG A 665 3.63 -4.00 -21.36
CA ARG A 665 3.53 -2.57 -21.08
C ARG A 665 4.07 -1.73 -22.23
N LEU A 666 5.19 -2.13 -22.83
CA LEU A 666 5.79 -1.49 -23.99
C LEU A 666 4.82 -1.49 -25.19
N ILE A 667 4.21 -2.63 -25.50
CA ILE A 667 3.22 -2.75 -26.59
C ILE A 667 2.07 -1.76 -26.39
N LYS A 668 1.52 -1.67 -25.19
CA LYS A 668 0.45 -0.71 -24.88
C LYS A 668 0.89 0.75 -25.05
N MET A 669 2.15 1.07 -24.76
CA MET A 669 2.70 2.42 -25.02
C MET A 669 2.78 2.69 -26.53
N GLU A 670 3.26 1.72 -27.30
CA GLU A 670 3.33 1.86 -28.78
C GLU A 670 1.93 1.95 -29.41
N GLU A 671 0.95 1.21 -28.90
CA GLU A 671 -0.46 1.30 -29.32
C GLU A 671 -1.04 2.69 -29.05
N TRP A 672 -0.78 3.26 -27.85
CA TRP A 672 -1.23 4.61 -27.54
C TRP A 672 -0.54 5.65 -28.43
N LEU A 673 0.77 5.51 -28.68
CA LEU A 673 1.55 6.41 -29.56
C LEU A 673 1.09 6.36 -31.03
N ALA A 674 0.47 5.27 -31.46
CA ALA A 674 -0.09 5.16 -32.81
C ALA A 674 -1.35 6.03 -33.01
N ASN A 675 -2.09 6.31 -31.93
CA ASN A 675 -3.25 7.20 -31.95
C ASN A 675 -3.36 7.95 -30.60
N PRO A 676 -2.51 8.96 -30.38
CA PRO A 676 -2.40 9.62 -29.10
C PRO A 676 -3.61 10.50 -28.82
N VAL A 677 -4.35 10.18 -27.77
CA VAL A 677 -5.51 10.93 -27.27
C VAL A 677 -5.44 10.99 -25.75
N LEU A 678 -5.70 12.16 -25.18
CA LEU A 678 -5.83 12.38 -23.75
C LEU A 678 -7.25 12.76 -23.40
N MET A 679 -7.69 12.36 -22.23
CA MET A 679 -8.96 12.78 -21.67
C MET A 679 -8.93 14.26 -21.27
N GLU A 680 -10.10 14.88 -21.33
CA GLU A 680 -10.32 16.23 -20.85
C GLU A 680 -11.53 16.27 -19.93
N ALA A 681 -11.50 17.16 -18.94
CA ALA A 681 -12.70 17.48 -18.16
C ALA A 681 -13.79 18.09 -19.06
N ASP A 682 -15.04 17.80 -18.72
CA ASP A 682 -16.15 18.43 -19.42
C ASP A 682 -16.23 19.94 -19.08
N PRO A 683 -16.67 20.81 -19.98
CA PRO A 683 -16.65 22.27 -19.76
C PRO A 683 -17.46 22.74 -18.55
N ASN A 684 -18.51 22.00 -18.16
CA ASN A 684 -19.39 22.29 -17.03
C ASN A 684 -19.19 21.35 -15.83
N ALA A 685 -17.98 20.76 -15.70
CA ALA A 685 -17.62 19.95 -14.56
C ALA A 685 -17.66 20.77 -13.25
N GLU A 686 -18.11 20.14 -12.18
CA GLU A 686 -18.17 20.76 -10.86
C GLU A 686 -17.02 20.29 -9.97
N TYR A 687 -16.42 21.24 -9.25
CA TYR A 687 -15.36 21.04 -8.29
C TYR A 687 -15.81 21.51 -6.91
N ALA A 688 -15.34 20.87 -5.86
CA ALA A 688 -15.59 21.30 -4.49
C ALA A 688 -14.99 22.68 -4.18
N GLU A 689 -13.89 23.01 -4.83
CA GLU A 689 -13.25 24.32 -4.78
C GLU A 689 -12.40 24.53 -6.05
N VAL A 690 -12.26 25.79 -6.47
CA VAL A 690 -11.39 26.21 -7.58
C VAL A 690 -10.40 27.26 -7.07
N ILE A 691 -9.12 26.95 -7.12
CA ILE A 691 -8.06 27.85 -6.69
C ILE A 691 -7.29 28.32 -7.92
N GLU A 692 -7.49 29.56 -8.30
CA GLU A 692 -6.72 30.19 -9.37
C GLU A 692 -5.44 30.82 -8.81
N ILE A 693 -4.32 30.56 -9.48
CA ILE A 693 -2.99 31.07 -9.13
C ILE A 693 -2.43 31.79 -10.35
N ASP A 694 -2.16 33.10 -10.22
CA ASP A 694 -1.51 33.89 -11.26
C ASP A 694 0.01 33.83 -11.07
N LEU A 695 0.71 33.20 -11.99
CA LEU A 695 2.16 33.03 -11.96
C LEU A 695 2.89 34.37 -12.08
N ASN A 696 2.26 35.39 -12.67
CA ASN A 696 2.82 36.74 -12.76
C ASN A 696 2.95 37.41 -11.39
N GLU A 697 2.16 36.99 -10.39
CA GLU A 697 2.20 37.53 -9.03
C GLU A 697 3.28 36.88 -8.14
N ILE A 698 3.87 35.75 -8.60
CA ILE A 698 4.93 35.05 -7.88
C ILE A 698 6.27 35.62 -8.33
N THR A 699 6.81 36.57 -7.56
CA THR A 699 8.00 37.33 -7.93
C THR A 699 9.26 37.01 -7.14
N GLU A 700 9.15 36.16 -6.11
CA GLU A 700 10.26 35.65 -5.30
C GLU A 700 10.00 34.18 -4.91
N PRO A 701 11.05 33.39 -4.61
CA PRO A 701 10.89 32.00 -4.19
C PRO A 701 10.02 31.84 -2.95
N ILE A 702 9.29 30.72 -2.91
CA ILE A 702 8.45 30.33 -1.77
C ILE A 702 9.04 29.07 -1.15
N VAL A 703 9.32 29.08 0.14
CA VAL A 703 9.90 27.97 0.87
C VAL A 703 8.96 27.47 1.96
N ALA A 704 8.98 26.17 2.25
CA ALA A 704 8.36 25.67 3.46
C ALA A 704 9.33 25.80 4.63
N ALA A 705 8.94 26.57 5.64
CA ALA A 705 9.74 26.81 6.84
C ALA A 705 9.65 25.63 7.84
N PRO A 706 10.59 25.51 8.78
CA PRO A 706 10.56 24.43 9.77
C PRO A 706 9.29 24.46 10.64
N ASN A 707 8.65 23.35 10.99
CA ASN A 707 8.85 21.95 10.59
C ASN A 707 7.48 21.43 10.12
N ASP A 708 6.92 22.08 9.14
CA ASP A 708 5.63 21.72 8.52
C ASP A 708 5.66 22.08 7.02
N PRO A 709 5.29 21.18 6.10
CA PRO A 709 5.25 21.50 4.67
C PRO A 709 4.22 22.57 4.28
N ASP A 710 3.22 22.83 5.14
CA ASP A 710 2.23 23.88 4.96
C ASP A 710 2.66 25.24 5.55
N ASN A 711 3.76 25.28 6.31
CA ASN A 711 4.30 26.53 6.84
C ASN A 711 5.13 27.27 5.79
N VAL A 712 4.47 27.68 4.71
CA VAL A 712 5.12 28.33 3.57
C VAL A 712 5.34 29.81 3.80
N LYS A 713 6.51 30.29 3.37
CA LYS A 713 7.00 31.66 3.53
C LYS A 713 7.65 32.14 2.24
N LEU A 714 7.60 33.44 2.01
CA LEU A 714 8.39 34.08 0.97
C LEU A 714 9.88 34.04 1.35
N LEU A 715 10.77 34.00 0.36
CA LEU A 715 12.22 34.03 0.58
C LEU A 715 12.64 35.21 1.43
N SER A 716 12.06 36.41 1.19
CA SER A 716 12.31 37.64 1.94
C SER A 716 12.02 37.52 3.45
N GLU A 717 11.06 36.65 3.84
CA GLU A 717 10.69 36.46 5.25
C GLU A 717 11.68 35.59 6.04
N VAL A 718 12.47 34.76 5.35
CA VAL A 718 13.40 33.79 5.95
C VAL A 718 14.86 34.08 5.58
N ALA A 719 15.12 35.15 4.83
CA ALA A 719 16.44 35.53 4.39
C ALA A 719 17.42 35.73 5.58
N ASN A 720 18.67 35.28 5.38
CA ASN A 720 19.76 35.33 6.36
C ASN A 720 19.70 34.28 7.46
N ASP A 721 18.70 33.42 7.52
CA ASP A 721 18.73 32.27 8.43
C ASP A 721 19.93 31.38 8.11
N PHE A 722 20.69 31.03 9.16
CA PHE A 722 21.91 30.25 9.04
C PHE A 722 21.60 28.82 8.62
N VAL A 723 22.33 28.24 7.65
CA VAL A 723 22.18 26.89 7.15
C VAL A 723 23.47 26.10 7.32
N GLN A 724 23.43 24.99 7.99
CA GLN A 724 24.58 24.15 8.31
C GLN A 724 24.70 22.95 7.35
N GLU A 725 23.59 22.36 6.95
CA GLU A 725 23.55 21.23 6.03
C GLU A 725 22.58 21.50 4.88
N VAL A 726 22.90 20.97 3.70
CA VAL A 726 22.05 21.06 2.51
C VAL A 726 21.88 19.67 1.94
N PHE A 727 20.65 19.31 1.57
CA PHE A 727 20.33 18.05 0.92
C PHE A 727 19.63 18.28 -0.42
N VAL A 728 20.22 17.78 -1.50
CA VAL A 728 19.62 17.71 -2.83
C VAL A 728 19.35 16.25 -3.16
N GLY A 729 18.08 15.86 -3.17
CA GLY A 729 17.59 14.52 -3.37
C GLY A 729 16.08 14.42 -3.09
N SER A 730 15.48 13.33 -3.33
CA SER A 730 14.08 12.92 -3.15
C SER A 730 13.39 12.58 -4.46
N CYS A 731 12.15 12.02 -4.36
CA CYS A 731 11.31 11.74 -5.52
C CYS A 731 10.92 12.99 -6.32
N MET A 732 10.89 14.16 -5.68
CA MET A 732 10.60 15.44 -6.35
C MET A 732 11.78 15.98 -7.18
N THR A 733 12.90 15.27 -7.26
CA THR A 733 14.06 15.70 -8.05
C THR A 733 14.21 14.87 -9.33
N ASN A 734 14.76 15.49 -10.34
CA ASN A 734 15.13 14.88 -11.62
C ASN A 734 16.51 15.41 -12.04
N ILE A 735 17.08 14.87 -13.12
CA ILE A 735 18.45 15.19 -13.56
C ILE A 735 18.70 16.70 -13.72
N GLY A 736 17.69 17.46 -14.14
CA GLY A 736 17.79 18.92 -14.30
C GLY A 736 18.16 19.66 -13.03
N HIS A 737 17.60 19.21 -11.90
CA HIS A 737 17.91 19.79 -10.58
C HIS A 737 19.38 19.62 -10.18
N TYR A 738 19.98 18.47 -10.53
CA TYR A 738 21.41 18.22 -10.24
C TYR A 738 22.32 19.00 -11.15
N ARG A 739 21.95 19.16 -12.44
CA ARG A 739 22.66 20.02 -13.39
C ARG A 739 22.60 21.49 -12.93
N ALA A 740 21.42 21.96 -12.52
CA ALA A 740 21.25 23.33 -12.00
C ALA A 740 22.06 23.53 -10.70
N THR A 741 22.01 22.58 -9.77
CA THR A 741 22.83 22.58 -8.55
C THR A 741 24.32 22.69 -8.91
N ALA A 742 24.80 21.83 -9.80
CA ALA A 742 26.20 21.86 -10.23
C ALA A 742 26.57 23.18 -10.91
N LYS A 743 25.67 23.73 -11.72
CA LYS A 743 25.90 24.99 -12.42
C LYS A 743 26.03 26.17 -11.46
N VAL A 744 25.27 26.18 -10.38
CA VAL A 744 25.40 27.16 -9.29
C VAL A 744 26.74 26.99 -8.55
N LEU A 745 27.21 25.74 -8.36
CA LEU A 745 28.42 25.40 -7.62
C LEU A 745 29.70 25.49 -8.47
N GLU A 746 29.59 25.59 -9.81
CA GLU A 746 30.73 25.59 -10.72
C GLU A 746 31.75 26.67 -10.40
N GLY A 747 33.00 26.25 -10.18
CA GLY A 747 34.10 27.17 -9.82
C GLY A 747 34.11 27.72 -8.40
N ALA A 748 33.16 27.34 -7.55
CA ALA A 748 33.06 27.82 -6.17
C ALA A 748 34.09 27.17 -5.22
N GLY A 749 34.60 25.99 -5.54
CA GLY A 749 35.40 25.18 -4.62
C GLY A 749 34.57 24.65 -3.46
N VAL A 750 35.19 24.36 -2.31
CA VAL A 750 34.53 23.81 -1.15
C VAL A 750 33.43 24.74 -0.62
N VAL A 751 32.21 24.23 -0.51
CA VAL A 751 31.08 25.04 -0.02
C VAL A 751 31.10 25.20 1.50
N LYS A 752 30.28 26.13 2.01
CA LYS A 752 30.27 26.50 3.45
C LYS A 752 29.46 25.53 4.32
N THR A 753 28.57 24.72 3.69
CA THR A 753 27.71 23.78 4.41
C THR A 753 28.18 22.36 4.15
N ARG A 754 27.67 21.42 4.94
CA ARG A 754 27.74 20.01 4.58
C ARG A 754 26.70 19.74 3.50
N LEU A 755 27.17 19.42 2.30
CA LEU A 755 26.30 19.20 1.13
C LEU A 755 26.12 17.69 0.88
N TRP A 756 24.87 17.26 0.77
CA TRP A 756 24.49 15.90 0.42
C TRP A 756 23.82 15.90 -0.95
N ILE A 757 24.25 14.97 -1.81
CA ILE A 757 23.72 14.78 -3.16
C ILE A 757 23.26 13.32 -3.29
N CYS A 758 21.97 13.09 -3.59
CA CYS A 758 21.41 11.77 -3.76
C CYS A 758 20.51 11.74 -5.00
N PRO A 759 20.99 11.28 -6.17
CA PRO A 759 20.18 11.18 -7.38
C PRO A 759 18.97 10.26 -7.20
N PRO A 760 17.85 10.51 -7.90
CA PRO A 760 16.66 9.69 -7.76
C PRO A 760 16.83 8.30 -8.36
N THR A 761 17.59 8.16 -9.47
CA THR A 761 17.83 6.87 -10.12
C THR A 761 19.30 6.68 -10.52
N ARG A 762 19.66 5.43 -10.74
CA ARG A 762 20.96 5.07 -11.31
C ARG A 762 21.13 5.60 -12.73
N MET A 763 20.05 5.80 -13.47
CA MET A 763 20.07 6.40 -14.81
C MET A 763 20.53 7.85 -14.73
N ASP A 764 19.98 8.62 -13.80
CA ASP A 764 20.38 10.01 -13.55
C ASP A 764 21.84 10.07 -13.09
N GLU A 765 22.22 9.23 -12.14
CA GLU A 765 23.61 9.15 -11.65
C GLU A 765 24.60 8.86 -12.78
N TYR A 766 24.29 7.87 -13.62
CA TYR A 766 25.15 7.49 -14.75
C TYR A 766 25.34 8.65 -15.73
N GLN A 767 24.24 9.31 -16.11
CA GLN A 767 24.30 10.42 -17.04
C GLN A 767 25.03 11.63 -16.47
N LEU A 768 24.80 11.99 -15.21
CA LEU A 768 25.51 13.08 -14.51
C LEU A 768 27.01 12.81 -14.40
N LYS A 769 27.42 11.56 -14.18
CA LYS A 769 28.85 11.16 -14.21
C LYS A 769 29.44 11.33 -15.62
N LYS A 770 28.70 10.91 -16.63
CA LYS A 770 29.12 11.04 -18.04
C LYS A 770 29.27 12.51 -18.45
N GLU A 771 28.44 13.39 -17.94
CA GLU A 771 28.48 14.84 -18.17
C GLU A 771 29.57 15.55 -17.34
N GLY A 772 30.25 14.85 -16.42
CA GLY A 772 31.28 15.42 -15.55
C GLY A 772 30.74 16.19 -14.35
N VAL A 773 29.43 16.18 -14.11
CA VAL A 773 28.74 16.88 -13.02
C VAL A 773 29.26 16.44 -11.65
N TYR A 774 29.58 15.16 -11.50
CA TYR A 774 30.15 14.64 -10.24
C TYR A 774 31.52 15.26 -9.88
N GLY A 775 32.30 15.64 -10.89
CA GLY A 775 33.56 16.39 -10.65
C GLY A 775 33.34 17.76 -10.00
N ILE A 776 32.20 18.42 -10.29
CA ILE A 776 31.80 19.68 -9.64
C ILE A 776 31.38 19.41 -8.21
N PHE A 777 30.61 18.35 -7.95
CA PHE A 777 30.20 17.95 -6.62
C PHE A 777 31.39 17.56 -5.74
N ASP A 778 32.36 16.84 -6.28
CA ASP A 778 33.61 16.47 -5.59
C ASP A 778 34.41 17.73 -5.23
N ALA A 779 34.55 18.69 -6.17
CA ALA A 779 35.23 19.98 -5.93
C ALA A 779 34.52 20.82 -4.85
N ALA A 780 33.19 20.71 -4.74
CA ALA A 780 32.39 21.34 -3.71
C ALA A 780 32.47 20.62 -2.35
N ASN A 781 33.16 19.47 -2.26
CA ASN A 781 33.21 18.58 -1.11
C ASN A 781 31.82 18.02 -0.73
N ALA A 782 31.01 17.75 -1.73
CA ALA A 782 29.70 17.17 -1.51
C ALA A 782 29.83 15.66 -1.18
N ARG A 783 28.95 15.19 -0.29
CA ARG A 783 28.76 13.78 -0.03
C ARG A 783 27.73 13.23 -1.00
N THR A 784 28.18 12.41 -1.92
CA THR A 784 27.31 11.72 -2.88
C THR A 784 26.83 10.39 -2.31
N GLU A 785 25.53 10.12 -2.41
CA GLU A 785 24.87 8.91 -1.91
C GLU A 785 24.40 8.05 -3.06
N MET A 786 24.20 6.75 -2.78
CA MET A 786 23.59 5.81 -3.72
C MET A 786 22.17 6.27 -4.07
N PRO A 787 21.73 6.12 -5.34
CA PRO A 787 20.37 6.50 -5.74
C PRO A 787 19.28 5.87 -4.88
N GLY A 788 18.40 6.70 -4.34
CA GLY A 788 17.34 6.31 -3.42
C GLY A 788 16.82 7.46 -2.56
N CYS A 789 16.08 7.13 -1.51
CA CYS A 789 15.45 8.13 -0.66
C CYS A 789 16.42 8.79 0.34
N SER A 790 17.44 8.06 0.82
CA SER A 790 18.48 8.58 1.71
C SER A 790 17.94 9.44 2.88
N LEU A 791 18.41 10.68 3.02
CA LEU A 791 17.99 11.63 4.06
C LEU A 791 16.49 11.95 4.03
N CYS A 792 15.84 11.91 2.87
CA CYS A 792 14.41 12.18 2.76
C CYS A 792 13.56 11.19 3.60
N MET A 793 13.98 9.93 3.70
CA MET A 793 13.32 8.92 4.55
C MET A 793 13.65 9.09 6.04
N GLY A 794 14.87 9.51 6.37
CA GLY A 794 15.30 9.82 7.74
C GLY A 794 15.51 8.62 8.67
N ASN A 795 15.46 7.39 8.17
CA ASN A 795 15.62 6.17 8.99
C ASN A 795 17.02 5.55 8.91
N GLN A 796 17.81 5.90 7.90
CA GLN A 796 19.17 5.36 7.68
C GLN A 796 20.23 6.46 7.65
N ALA A 797 20.10 7.44 6.74
CA ALA A 797 20.93 8.64 6.71
C ALA A 797 20.27 9.74 7.55
N ARG A 798 21.04 10.45 8.36
CA ARG A 798 20.55 11.55 9.21
C ARG A 798 21.54 12.71 9.22
N VAL A 799 21.03 13.91 9.31
CA VAL A 799 21.80 15.11 9.59
C VAL A 799 22.20 15.16 11.07
N ALA A 800 23.13 16.03 11.45
CA ALA A 800 23.51 16.23 12.84
C ALA A 800 22.34 16.83 13.65
N ASP A 801 22.27 16.48 14.94
CA ASP A 801 21.22 16.94 15.83
C ASP A 801 21.22 18.46 15.99
N GLY A 802 20.05 19.07 16.06
CA GLY A 802 19.87 20.51 16.25
C GLY A 802 20.30 21.39 15.08
N THR A 803 20.65 20.81 13.92
CA THR A 803 21.10 21.58 12.75
C THR A 803 19.98 22.24 11.98
N THR A 804 20.27 23.36 11.32
CA THR A 804 19.39 23.94 10.31
C THR A 804 19.78 23.41 8.93
N VAL A 805 18.79 22.84 8.24
CA VAL A 805 18.95 22.16 6.96
C VAL A 805 18.14 22.87 5.89
N PHE A 806 18.69 23.04 4.69
CA PHE A 806 17.91 23.37 3.50
C PHE A 806 17.82 22.14 2.60
N SER A 807 16.63 21.77 2.17
CA SER A 807 16.39 20.48 1.54
C SER A 807 15.43 20.55 0.36
N THR A 808 15.67 19.69 -0.65
CA THR A 808 14.73 19.43 -1.74
C THR A 808 13.80 18.26 -1.43
N SER A 809 13.80 17.70 -0.23
CA SER A 809 12.91 16.61 0.18
C SER A 809 11.44 17.02 0.18
N THR A 810 10.58 16.03 0.38
CA THR A 810 9.12 16.24 0.37
C THR A 810 8.59 16.71 1.71
N ARG A 811 9.23 16.29 2.82
CA ARG A 811 8.75 16.48 4.20
C ARG A 811 9.81 17.06 5.11
N ASN A 812 9.37 17.93 6.01
CA ASN A 812 10.23 18.56 7.03
C ASN A 812 9.66 18.45 8.45
N PHE A 813 8.87 17.40 8.74
CA PHE A 813 8.35 17.17 10.08
C PHE A 813 9.45 17.04 11.14
N ASN A 814 9.12 17.37 12.39
CA ASN A 814 10.04 17.28 13.52
C ASN A 814 10.75 15.93 13.57
N ASN A 815 12.04 15.96 13.81
CA ASN A 815 12.92 14.79 14.00
C ASN A 815 13.05 13.85 12.77
N ARG A 816 12.47 14.20 11.62
CA ARG A 816 12.52 13.34 10.43
C ARG A 816 13.93 13.18 9.86
N MET A 817 14.65 14.27 9.63
CA MET A 817 16.00 14.23 9.03
C MET A 817 17.10 14.15 10.10
N GLY A 818 16.85 14.61 11.32
CA GLY A 818 17.75 14.60 12.47
C GLY A 818 17.00 15.01 13.72
N GLN A 819 17.52 14.66 14.89
CA GLN A 819 16.92 15.05 16.17
C GLN A 819 16.99 16.57 16.31
N ASP A 820 15.82 17.20 16.59
CA ASP A 820 15.67 18.65 16.74
C ASP A 820 16.18 19.48 15.53
N ALA A 821 16.31 18.86 14.36
CA ALA A 821 16.72 19.54 13.15
C ALA A 821 15.63 20.49 12.64
N ARG A 822 16.02 21.68 12.23
CA ARG A 822 15.16 22.70 11.61
C ARG A 822 15.31 22.62 10.10
N VAL A 823 14.29 22.08 9.39
CA VAL A 823 14.40 21.79 7.97
C VAL A 823 13.53 22.73 7.14
N TYR A 824 14.18 23.48 6.22
CA TYR A 824 13.52 24.24 5.15
C TYR A 824 13.37 23.37 3.91
N LEU A 825 12.26 23.52 3.18
CA LEU A 825 12.06 22.88 1.88
C LEU A 825 11.98 23.93 0.78
N GLY A 826 12.76 23.73 -0.29
CA GLY A 826 12.77 24.63 -1.44
C GLY A 826 13.40 24.01 -2.68
N SER A 827 13.67 24.83 -3.69
CA SER A 827 14.24 24.41 -4.95
C SER A 827 15.70 23.95 -4.83
N ALA A 828 16.17 23.18 -5.81
CA ALA A 828 17.57 22.76 -5.89
C ALA A 828 18.53 23.93 -6.15
N GLU A 829 18.09 24.92 -6.91
CA GLU A 829 18.81 26.14 -7.19
C GLU A 829 19.03 26.94 -5.88
N LEU A 830 17.96 27.13 -5.12
CA LEU A 830 18.05 27.84 -3.84
C LEU A 830 18.89 27.05 -2.82
N ALA A 831 18.74 25.70 -2.80
CA ALA A 831 19.57 24.82 -1.98
C ALA A 831 21.07 25.00 -2.30
N ALA A 832 21.43 25.06 -3.58
CA ALA A 832 22.81 25.27 -4.02
C ALA A 832 23.34 26.66 -3.60
N VAL A 833 22.50 27.69 -3.70
CA VAL A 833 22.87 29.05 -3.21
C VAL A 833 23.06 29.07 -1.69
N CYS A 834 22.18 28.38 -0.94
CA CYS A 834 22.34 28.18 0.51
C CYS A 834 23.67 27.48 0.84
N ALA A 835 24.06 26.48 0.05
CA ALA A 835 25.33 25.77 0.24
C ALA A 835 26.55 26.70 0.06
N LEU A 836 26.51 27.56 -0.94
CA LEU A 836 27.56 28.56 -1.19
C LEU A 836 27.67 29.56 -0.06
N LEU A 837 26.55 30.09 0.42
CA LEU A 837 26.54 31.22 1.35
C LEU A 837 26.60 30.78 2.81
N GLY A 838 26.20 29.55 3.16
CA GLY A 838 26.03 29.04 4.52
C GLY A 838 24.80 29.62 5.22
N ARG A 839 23.90 30.22 4.46
CA ARG A 839 22.66 30.84 4.92
C ARG A 839 21.66 30.94 3.78
N ILE A 840 20.41 31.20 4.12
CA ILE A 840 19.39 31.53 3.12
C ILE A 840 19.73 32.90 2.51
N PRO A 841 19.81 33.05 1.17
CA PRO A 841 20.12 34.31 0.52
C PRO A 841 19.01 35.35 0.69
N THR A 842 19.35 36.61 0.48
CA THR A 842 18.33 37.63 0.16
C THR A 842 17.79 37.39 -1.24
N VAL A 843 16.59 37.92 -1.53
CA VAL A 843 15.98 37.78 -2.88
C VAL A 843 16.96 38.32 -3.95
N GLN A 844 17.59 39.45 -3.73
CA GLN A 844 18.54 40.05 -4.69
C GLN A 844 19.74 39.12 -4.95
N GLU A 845 20.37 38.60 -3.88
CA GLU A 845 21.52 37.68 -4.02
C GLU A 845 21.14 36.42 -4.81
N TYR A 846 19.95 35.85 -4.51
CA TYR A 846 19.46 34.71 -5.23
C TYR A 846 19.24 35.02 -6.71
N MET A 847 18.50 36.09 -7.01
CA MET A 847 18.20 36.49 -8.38
C MET A 847 19.45 36.77 -9.19
N ASP A 848 20.46 37.49 -8.61
CA ASP A 848 21.71 37.75 -9.28
C ASP A 848 22.48 36.49 -9.66
N ILE A 849 22.51 35.49 -8.76
CA ILE A 849 23.17 34.21 -9.05
C ILE A 849 22.42 33.42 -10.13
N VAL A 850 21.10 33.31 -10.03
CA VAL A 850 20.28 32.55 -10.98
C VAL A 850 20.27 33.21 -12.36
N ALA A 851 20.19 34.56 -12.43
CA ALA A 851 20.22 35.27 -13.71
C ALA A 851 21.53 35.06 -14.47
N ASN A 852 22.65 34.96 -13.74
CA ASN A 852 23.96 34.79 -14.36
C ASN A 852 24.36 33.33 -14.62
N ARG A 853 23.94 32.40 -13.78
CA ARG A 853 24.40 30.99 -13.84
C ARG A 853 23.39 30.01 -14.39
N ILE A 854 22.09 30.27 -14.27
CA ILE A 854 21.03 29.34 -14.71
C ILE A 854 20.38 29.80 -16.01
N TYR A 855 19.87 31.03 -16.07
CA TYR A 855 19.13 31.51 -17.25
C TYR A 855 19.81 31.33 -18.59
N PRO A 856 21.11 31.66 -18.76
CA PRO A 856 21.73 31.51 -20.05
C PRO A 856 21.87 30.07 -20.54
N PHE A 857 21.65 29.10 -19.65
CA PHE A 857 21.82 27.66 -19.87
C PHE A 857 20.56 26.84 -19.57
N ALA A 858 19.41 27.48 -19.33
CA ALA A 858 18.20 26.83 -18.87
C ALA A 858 17.76 25.70 -19.80
N ASP A 859 17.80 25.91 -21.11
CA ASP A 859 17.41 24.92 -22.12
C ASP A 859 18.29 23.66 -22.06
N ASP A 860 19.57 23.79 -21.76
CA ASP A 860 20.48 22.66 -21.60
C ASP A 860 20.36 21.98 -20.25
N LEU A 861 20.18 22.74 -19.17
CA LEU A 861 20.14 22.24 -17.81
C LEU A 861 18.88 21.40 -17.55
N TYR A 862 17.73 21.88 -18.03
CA TYR A 862 16.44 21.23 -17.77
C TYR A 862 16.01 20.22 -18.83
N GLN A 863 16.96 19.72 -19.62
CA GLN A 863 16.71 18.54 -20.46
C GLN A 863 16.63 17.29 -19.59
N TYR A 864 15.58 16.53 -19.78
CA TYR A 864 15.37 15.26 -19.08
C TYR A 864 16.02 14.09 -19.82
N LEU A 865 16.03 12.91 -19.18
CA LEU A 865 16.50 11.69 -19.80
C LEU A 865 15.52 11.23 -20.89
N ASN A 866 15.76 11.66 -22.12
CA ASN A 866 15.04 11.21 -23.30
C ASN A 866 15.86 10.11 -23.97
N PHE A 867 15.55 8.86 -23.64
CA PHE A 867 16.35 7.70 -24.03
C PHE A 867 16.41 7.48 -25.55
N ASP A 868 15.38 7.90 -26.28
CA ASP A 868 15.35 7.91 -27.75
C ASP A 868 16.29 8.96 -28.38
N GLN A 869 16.76 9.93 -27.59
CA GLN A 869 17.68 10.99 -28.00
C GLN A 869 19.12 10.79 -27.50
N ILE A 870 19.34 9.85 -26.59
CA ILE A 870 20.67 9.53 -26.05
C ILE A 870 21.41 8.64 -27.07
N GLN A 871 22.46 9.18 -27.67
CA GLN A 871 23.24 8.47 -28.70
C GLN A 871 23.80 7.14 -28.17
N GLY A 872 23.53 6.06 -28.88
CA GLY A 872 23.98 4.70 -28.57
C GLY A 872 23.12 3.97 -27.51
N PHE A 873 22.10 4.59 -26.96
CA PHE A 873 21.25 3.91 -25.95
C PHE A 873 20.35 2.84 -26.59
N GLU A 874 19.83 3.08 -27.80
CA GLU A 874 19.06 2.10 -28.56
C GLU A 874 19.91 0.89 -28.99
N ASP A 875 21.17 1.13 -29.39
CA ASP A 875 22.07 0.09 -29.89
C ASP A 875 22.50 -0.91 -28.80
N GLU A 876 22.40 -0.55 -27.54
CA GLU A 876 22.72 -1.42 -26.40
C GLU A 876 21.62 -2.45 -26.12
N GLY A 877 20.42 -2.28 -26.67
CA GLY A 877 19.28 -3.19 -26.51
C GLY A 877 19.07 -4.03 -27.78
N ARG A 878 19.01 -5.38 -27.68
CA ARG A 878 18.48 -6.20 -28.76
C ARG A 878 17.04 -5.77 -29.04
N VAL A 879 16.81 -5.21 -30.24
CA VAL A 879 15.45 -4.87 -30.66
C VAL A 879 14.71 -6.17 -30.94
N ILE A 880 13.85 -6.57 -29.99
CA ILE A 880 12.85 -7.61 -30.23
C ILE A 880 11.66 -6.89 -30.85
N SER A 881 11.30 -7.26 -32.09
CA SER A 881 10.15 -6.65 -32.76
C SER A 881 8.84 -7.09 -32.09
N VAL A 882 7.81 -6.26 -32.17
CA VAL A 882 6.44 -6.61 -31.70
C VAL A 882 5.95 -7.90 -32.37
N GLU A 883 6.38 -8.14 -33.60
CA GLU A 883 6.04 -9.32 -34.39
C GLU A 883 6.72 -10.57 -33.84
N ASP A 884 8.00 -10.47 -33.42
CA ASP A 884 8.72 -11.56 -32.78
C ASP A 884 8.13 -11.91 -31.40
N MET A 885 7.62 -10.92 -30.68
CA MET A 885 6.96 -11.13 -29.40
C MET A 885 5.63 -11.86 -29.54
N ARG A 886 4.78 -11.45 -30.47
CA ARG A 886 3.53 -12.18 -30.79
C ARG A 886 3.80 -13.60 -31.18
N ARG A 887 4.86 -13.85 -31.94
CA ARG A 887 5.29 -15.18 -32.35
C ARG A 887 5.78 -16.03 -31.16
N ILE A 888 6.42 -15.42 -30.15
CA ILE A 888 6.84 -16.08 -28.92
C ILE A 888 5.61 -16.41 -28.03
N GLU A 889 4.64 -15.50 -27.96
CA GLU A 889 3.38 -15.73 -27.25
C GLU A 889 2.57 -16.87 -27.87
N ASP A 890 2.49 -16.91 -29.19
CA ASP A 890 1.84 -17.99 -29.94
C ASP A 890 2.55 -19.35 -29.73
N ILE A 891 3.87 -19.37 -29.73
CA ILE A 891 4.69 -20.59 -29.52
C ILE A 891 4.55 -21.10 -28.08
N LEU A 892 4.43 -20.20 -27.11
CA LEU A 892 4.30 -20.55 -25.69
C LEU A 892 2.86 -20.87 -25.27
N GLY A 893 1.87 -20.77 -26.18
CA GLY A 893 0.46 -21.03 -25.91
C GLY A 893 -0.12 -20.06 -24.87
N MET A 894 0.43 -18.86 -24.76
CA MET A 894 -0.05 -17.85 -23.82
C MET A 894 -1.30 -17.17 -24.40
N PRO A 895 -2.33 -16.90 -23.59
CA PRO A 895 -3.51 -16.20 -24.08
C PRO A 895 -3.07 -14.79 -24.55
N THR A 896 -3.26 -14.55 -25.83
CA THR A 896 -3.16 -13.19 -26.38
C THR A 896 -4.11 -12.29 -25.61
N GLY A 897 -3.64 -11.19 -25.06
CA GLY A 897 -4.37 -10.28 -24.20
C GLY A 897 -5.52 -9.51 -24.86
N ALA A 898 -6.24 -10.13 -25.77
CA ALA A 898 -7.47 -9.62 -26.39
C ALA A 898 -8.67 -10.35 -25.76
N GLY A 899 -9.10 -9.87 -24.60
CA GLY A 899 -10.37 -10.34 -24.04
C GLY A 899 -10.39 -10.50 -22.51
N ARG A 900 -10.08 -9.45 -21.76
CA ARG A 900 -10.55 -9.28 -20.38
C ARG A 900 -10.83 -7.81 -20.09
#